data_f5f342ef9c47d044c1e47e4ba78c4db7
#
_entry.id   f5f342ef9c47d044c1e47e4ba78c4db7
#
_cell.length_a   1.000
_cell.length_b   1.000
_cell.length_c   1.000
_cell.angle_alpha   90.00
_cell.angle_beta   90.00
_cell.angle_gamma   90.00
#
_symmetry.space_group_name_H-M   'P 1'
#
loop_
_entity.id
_entity.type
_entity.pdbx_description
1 polymer ?
#
loop_
_entity_poly.entity_id
_entity_poly.type
_entity_poly.pdbx_seq_one_letter_code
_entity_poly.pdbx_strand_id
1 'polypeptide(L)'
;MYFIIFLIILIIVLILGYFFIFKKNKRKNLLKTLKYKLLLISIYNPIAEEKIEWRSEIKKSEQFFESLADFSNPPVMEIAVKNSGEEIYFYLAVSEEEVEKAIQLVLSFWQNSEVQLVEDYNIFNPQGSSLISKIGFTKDNVLPIKIYENLSTDVLLAIIQVFSSLKKEGEGIAYQVIFRKASSDVLKSYKNVISEIQKGASLKEALKKSSSNPVLLMLEGFSEVFSSQKENKDSKPKEIDSKAIEFINSKISKPLFETNLRIVVSAGDLEKAKKIFSQISASVAQVNEPLANSLKLSILKGKQEKMGFYDFSFRRFKNKDKIILNSSELSTLIHFPTREILEIPKVKMLKAKSAFPPIELPSTGITLGKSFYHGIEKEIKMATEDRFRHMYIIGQTGTGKSTFMKNLIKQDIENGNGLAFFDPHGDDAFNILSYVPDERIEDVVYFNPSDINHPIGFNILEYDKTKPEQATLIVNELLEIIGKIYNLAEVGGPVFEQYFKNALFLLLKDPILTPTILDVPRVFADSNFRKTLLSRSPDSLVVNFWQEEAEKAGGDFSLSNITPWITSKLNPFISNDFIKPIVGQEHSSLNLDEIIKEGRILIINLSKSIGETNAYFLGMMLVSKLFISAISREAANRKDFYLYIDEFQNITTKTIVSILSEARKFRLSLTIAHQYIKQIDESIRDAI
;
A
#
# COMPACT_ATOMS: atom_id res chain seq x y z
N MET A 1 30.21 -55.67 -50.00
CA MET A 1 28.81 -55.32 -49.90
C MET A 1 28.30 -55.35 -48.44
N TYR A 2 28.43 -56.47 -47.73
CA TYR A 2 27.94 -56.66 -46.35
C TYR A 2 28.57 -55.66 -45.31
N PHE A 3 29.84 -55.36 -45.45
CA PHE A 3 30.55 -54.41 -44.54
C PHE A 3 30.04 -52.98 -44.69
N ILE A 4 29.70 -52.57 -45.92
CA ILE A 4 29.14 -51.22 -46.17
C ILE A 4 27.72 -51.13 -45.63
N ILE A 5 26.93 -52.16 -45.75
CA ILE A 5 25.55 -52.23 -45.20
C ILE A 5 25.60 -52.22 -43.69
N PHE A 6 26.52 -52.87 -43.01
CA PHE A 6 26.72 -52.88 -41.60
C PHE A 6 27.11 -51.49 -41.10
N LEU A 7 28.01 -50.79 -41.79
CA LEU A 7 28.45 -49.46 -41.46
C LEU A 7 27.29 -48.44 -41.57
N ILE A 8 26.45 -48.53 -42.59
CA ILE A 8 25.25 -47.69 -42.77
C ILE A 8 24.24 -47.93 -41.63
N ILE A 9 23.98 -49.19 -41.27
CA ILE A 9 23.08 -49.52 -40.16
C ILE A 9 23.61 -48.98 -38.84
N LEU A 10 24.91 -49.11 -38.60
CA LEU A 10 25.54 -48.57 -37.39
C LEU A 10 25.41 -47.04 -37.31
N ILE A 11 25.62 -46.34 -38.42
CA ILE A 11 25.44 -44.87 -38.48
C ILE A 11 23.98 -44.48 -38.23
N ILE A 12 23.02 -45.19 -38.82
CA ILE A 12 21.59 -44.97 -38.60
C ILE A 12 21.23 -45.16 -37.12
N VAL A 13 21.71 -46.25 -36.47
CA VAL A 13 21.47 -46.51 -35.07
C VAL A 13 22.08 -45.40 -34.17
N LEU A 14 23.29 -44.94 -34.47
CA LEU A 14 23.92 -43.85 -33.78
C LEU A 14 23.14 -42.53 -33.93
N ILE A 15 22.64 -42.21 -35.12
CA ILE A 15 21.81 -41.05 -35.39
C ILE A 15 20.48 -41.13 -34.63
N LEU A 16 19.82 -42.28 -34.66
CA LEU A 16 18.57 -42.50 -33.92
C LEU A 16 18.78 -42.43 -32.41
N GLY A 17 19.86 -43.04 -31.91
CA GLY A 17 20.27 -42.95 -30.50
C GLY A 17 20.53 -41.51 -30.09
N TYR A 18 21.29 -40.76 -30.90
CA TYR A 18 21.54 -39.33 -30.67
C TYR A 18 20.22 -38.51 -30.65
N PHE A 19 19.30 -38.80 -31.61
CA PHE A 19 18.01 -38.14 -31.69
C PHE A 19 17.12 -38.44 -30.47
N PHE A 20 17.15 -39.67 -29.98
CA PHE A 20 16.41 -40.11 -28.80
C PHE A 20 16.96 -39.47 -27.51
N ILE A 21 18.28 -39.44 -27.33
CA ILE A 21 18.94 -38.78 -26.21
C ILE A 21 18.68 -37.29 -26.26
N PHE A 22 18.75 -36.65 -27.43
CA PHE A 22 18.46 -35.24 -27.63
C PHE A 22 17.03 -34.89 -27.26
N LYS A 23 16.05 -35.72 -27.69
CA LYS A 23 14.62 -35.55 -27.40
C LYS A 23 14.34 -35.72 -25.90
N LYS A 24 14.97 -36.70 -25.25
CA LYS A 24 14.87 -36.95 -23.80
C LYS A 24 15.45 -35.78 -22.98
N ASN A 25 16.61 -35.27 -23.36
CA ASN A 25 17.23 -34.11 -22.69
C ASN A 25 16.41 -32.84 -22.89
N LYS A 26 15.83 -32.62 -24.05
CA LYS A 26 14.94 -31.49 -24.32
C LYS A 26 13.68 -31.55 -23.45
N ARG A 27 13.07 -32.72 -23.28
CA ARG A 27 11.91 -32.94 -22.40
C ARG A 27 12.28 -32.73 -20.93
N LYS A 28 13.43 -33.22 -20.47
CA LYS A 28 13.92 -33.07 -19.10
C LYS A 28 14.19 -31.58 -18.77
N ASN A 29 14.77 -30.82 -19.70
CA ASN A 29 15.00 -29.40 -19.54
C ASN A 29 13.70 -28.60 -19.49
N LEU A 30 12.69 -28.95 -20.27
CA LEU A 30 11.37 -28.31 -20.20
C LEU A 30 10.68 -28.56 -18.85
N LEU A 31 10.70 -29.82 -18.38
CA LEU A 31 10.12 -30.16 -17.08
C LEU A 31 10.78 -29.38 -15.92
N LYS A 32 12.08 -29.08 -16.02
CA LYS A 32 12.78 -28.25 -15.03
C LYS A 32 12.28 -26.80 -15.04
N THR A 33 12.02 -26.23 -16.22
CA THR A 33 11.56 -24.84 -16.32
C THR A 33 10.11 -24.65 -15.88
N LEU A 34 9.26 -25.69 -15.94
CA LEU A 34 7.91 -25.67 -15.39
C LEU A 34 7.87 -25.61 -13.85
N LYS A 35 8.98 -25.89 -13.17
CA LYS A 35 9.10 -25.81 -11.72
C LYS A 35 9.58 -24.44 -11.21
N TYR A 36 9.72 -23.45 -12.09
CA TYR A 36 10.07 -22.10 -11.64
C TYR A 36 8.91 -21.47 -10.90
N LYS A 37 9.23 -20.83 -9.81
CA LYS A 37 8.33 -19.97 -9.01
C LYS A 37 8.74 -18.53 -9.20
N LEU A 38 7.76 -17.64 -9.26
CA LEU A 38 7.97 -16.21 -9.47
C LEU A 38 7.84 -15.46 -8.15
N LEU A 39 8.88 -14.73 -7.79
CA LEU A 39 8.94 -13.88 -6.61
C LEU A 39 8.85 -12.42 -7.03
N LEU A 40 7.81 -11.71 -6.59
CA LEU A 40 7.70 -10.26 -6.71
C LEU A 40 8.52 -9.63 -5.59
N ILE A 41 9.39 -8.70 -5.95
CA ILE A 41 10.26 -8.01 -5.00
C ILE A 41 9.89 -6.53 -4.98
N SER A 42 9.45 -6.06 -3.82
CA SER A 42 9.11 -4.66 -3.58
C SER A 42 10.09 -4.08 -2.56
N ILE A 43 10.85 -3.06 -2.97
CA ILE A 43 11.84 -2.40 -2.12
C ILE A 43 11.22 -1.16 -1.49
N TYR A 44 11.56 -0.88 -0.24
CA TYR A 44 11.15 0.33 0.47
C TYR A 44 11.99 1.52 0.03
N ASN A 45 11.32 2.63 -0.34
CA ASN A 45 11.99 3.89 -0.62
C ASN A 45 11.99 4.76 0.66
N PRO A 46 13.13 4.96 1.32
CA PRO A 46 13.22 5.83 2.49
C PRO A 46 13.05 7.29 2.06
N ILE A 47 11.94 7.91 2.47
CA ILE A 47 11.73 9.35 2.30
C ILE A 47 12.75 10.08 3.19
N ALA A 48 13.65 10.85 2.59
CA ALA A 48 14.47 11.89 3.21
C ALA A 48 15.65 11.52 4.12
N GLU A 49 16.22 10.33 4.06
CA GLU A 49 17.51 10.07 4.74
C GLU A 49 18.64 9.84 3.73
N GLU A 50 19.78 10.55 3.93
CA GLU A 50 21.07 10.51 3.21
C GLU A 50 21.07 10.24 1.69
N LYS A 51 21.75 11.10 0.94
CA LYS A 51 22.01 10.89 -0.49
C LYS A 51 22.93 9.68 -0.69
N ILE A 52 22.32 8.51 -0.86
CA ILE A 52 23.04 7.30 -1.24
C ILE A 52 23.38 7.42 -2.74
N GLU A 53 24.63 7.26 -3.09
CA GLU A 53 25.07 7.25 -4.48
C GLU A 53 24.56 5.99 -5.19
N TRP A 54 23.87 6.12 -6.32
CA TRP A 54 23.28 5.02 -7.08
C TRP A 54 24.26 3.89 -7.43
N ARG A 55 25.57 4.23 -7.58
CA ARG A 55 26.60 3.22 -7.82
C ARG A 55 26.78 2.25 -6.65
N SER A 56 26.62 2.72 -5.43
CA SER A 56 26.71 1.86 -4.24
C SER A 56 25.52 0.87 -4.18
N GLU A 57 24.35 1.29 -4.65
CA GLU A 57 23.16 0.41 -4.71
C GLU A 57 23.31 -0.64 -5.83
N ILE A 58 23.88 -0.28 -6.99
CA ILE A 58 24.21 -1.27 -8.03
C ILE A 58 25.28 -2.26 -7.55
N LYS A 59 26.29 -1.81 -6.82
CA LYS A 59 27.30 -2.69 -6.21
C LYS A 59 26.68 -3.73 -5.27
N LYS A 60 25.66 -3.35 -4.55
CA LYS A 60 24.88 -4.27 -3.72
C LYS A 60 24.19 -5.35 -4.54
N SER A 61 23.59 -4.97 -5.67
CA SER A 61 23.00 -5.94 -6.61
C SER A 61 24.06 -6.83 -7.27
N GLU A 62 25.27 -6.32 -7.52
CA GLU A 62 26.40 -7.13 -8.00
C GLU A 62 26.72 -8.26 -7.03
N GLN A 63 26.90 -7.96 -5.74
CA GLN A 63 27.17 -8.94 -4.71
C GLN A 63 26.04 -9.97 -4.56
N PHE A 64 24.81 -9.51 -4.72
CA PHE A 64 23.64 -10.38 -4.72
C PHE A 64 23.68 -11.40 -5.88
N PHE A 65 24.00 -10.96 -7.11
CA PHE A 65 24.11 -11.87 -8.25
C PHE A 65 25.27 -12.86 -8.10
N GLU A 66 26.38 -12.44 -7.50
CA GLU A 66 27.47 -13.36 -7.17
C GLU A 66 27.01 -14.45 -6.18
N SER A 67 26.16 -14.11 -5.24
CA SER A 67 25.57 -15.07 -4.29
C SER A 67 24.58 -16.03 -4.96
N LEU A 68 23.89 -15.61 -6.05
CA LEU A 68 23.02 -16.47 -6.86
C LEU A 68 23.81 -17.41 -7.80
N ALA A 69 25.11 -17.22 -7.97
CA ALA A 69 25.94 -18.00 -8.86
C ALA A 69 25.99 -19.50 -8.53
N ASP A 70 25.71 -19.86 -7.28
CA ASP A 70 25.72 -21.24 -6.76
C ASP A 70 24.34 -21.93 -6.82
N PHE A 71 23.35 -21.32 -7.46
CA PHE A 71 22.05 -21.95 -7.67
C PHE A 71 22.15 -23.06 -8.72
N SER A 72 21.46 -24.16 -8.48
CA SER A 72 21.50 -25.36 -9.34
C SER A 72 20.86 -25.13 -10.71
N ASN A 73 19.83 -24.27 -10.75
CA ASN A 73 19.17 -23.85 -11.97
C ASN A 73 19.38 -22.34 -12.18
N PRO A 74 19.55 -21.89 -13.43
CA PRO A 74 19.82 -20.48 -13.72
C PRO A 74 18.73 -19.56 -13.17
N PRO A 75 19.00 -18.65 -12.23
CA PRO A 75 18.04 -17.67 -11.80
C PRO A 75 17.69 -16.70 -12.93
N VAL A 76 16.49 -16.13 -12.86
CA VAL A 76 15.95 -15.23 -13.88
C VAL A 76 15.49 -13.95 -13.23
N MET A 77 16.12 -12.83 -13.57
CA MET A 77 15.63 -11.50 -13.23
C MET A 77 14.70 -10.99 -14.34
N GLU A 78 13.54 -10.48 -13.96
CA GLU A 78 12.57 -9.93 -14.91
C GLU A 78 12.06 -8.57 -14.42
N ILE A 79 11.95 -7.62 -15.35
CA ILE A 79 11.28 -6.36 -15.11
C ILE A 79 10.14 -6.30 -16.11
N ALA A 80 8.90 -6.12 -15.64
CA ALA A 80 7.74 -6.20 -16.51
C ALA A 80 6.67 -5.15 -16.19
N VAL A 81 5.98 -4.71 -17.27
CA VAL A 81 4.69 -4.02 -17.22
C VAL A 81 3.66 -4.93 -17.86
N LYS A 82 2.58 -5.21 -17.13
CA LYS A 82 1.48 -6.07 -17.62
C LYS A 82 0.67 -5.33 -18.69
N ASN A 83 0.01 -6.06 -19.58
CA ASN A 83 -0.84 -5.47 -20.63
C ASN A 83 -2.11 -4.77 -20.08
N SER A 84 -2.48 -5.07 -18.84
CA SER A 84 -3.57 -4.43 -18.10
C SER A 84 -3.00 -3.82 -16.82
N GLY A 85 -2.54 -2.60 -16.90
CA GLY A 85 -1.90 -1.91 -15.77
C GLY A 85 -0.73 -1.05 -16.25
N GLU A 86 -0.22 -0.23 -15.35
CA GLU A 86 0.88 0.69 -15.65
C GLU A 86 2.03 0.60 -14.64
N GLU A 87 1.90 -0.28 -13.64
CA GLU A 87 2.96 -0.49 -12.65
C GLU A 87 4.10 -1.31 -13.23
N ILE A 88 5.32 -0.96 -12.85
CA ILE A 88 6.56 -1.64 -13.23
C ILE A 88 6.95 -2.55 -12.08
N TYR A 89 7.04 -3.85 -12.36
CA TYR A 89 7.30 -4.89 -11.38
C TYR A 89 8.69 -5.47 -11.57
N PHE A 90 9.37 -5.74 -10.45
CA PHE A 90 10.65 -6.45 -10.41
C PHE A 90 10.43 -7.86 -9.88
N TYR A 91 10.84 -8.84 -10.67
CA TYR A 91 10.65 -10.25 -10.35
C TYR A 91 11.99 -11.00 -10.32
N LEU A 92 12.05 -11.98 -9.43
CA LEU A 92 13.08 -13.01 -9.44
C LEU A 92 12.40 -14.37 -9.61
N ALA A 93 12.70 -15.09 -10.70
CA ALA A 93 12.22 -16.45 -10.89
C ALA A 93 13.33 -17.44 -10.58
N VAL A 94 13.03 -18.42 -9.71
CA VAL A 94 13.94 -19.48 -9.27
C VAL A 94 13.23 -20.82 -9.27
N SER A 95 13.98 -21.92 -9.25
CA SER A 95 13.38 -23.24 -9.10
C SER A 95 12.68 -23.38 -7.76
N GLU A 96 11.62 -24.18 -7.71
CA GLU A 96 10.82 -24.43 -6.50
C GLU A 96 11.67 -24.84 -5.28
N GLU A 97 12.73 -25.60 -5.50
CA GLU A 97 13.67 -26.07 -4.48
C GLU A 97 14.53 -24.94 -3.88
N GLU A 98 14.64 -23.80 -4.58
CA GLU A 98 15.52 -22.68 -4.21
C GLU A 98 14.76 -21.43 -3.71
N VAL A 99 13.42 -21.53 -3.62
CA VAL A 99 12.55 -20.39 -3.27
C VAL A 99 12.91 -19.81 -1.90
N GLU A 100 12.99 -20.64 -0.86
CA GLU A 100 13.30 -20.19 0.49
C GLU A 100 14.69 -19.54 0.58
N LYS A 101 15.69 -20.17 -0.07
CA LYS A 101 17.05 -19.64 -0.15
C LYS A 101 17.07 -18.28 -0.85
N ALA A 102 16.31 -18.13 -1.94
CA ALA A 102 16.21 -16.87 -2.68
C ALA A 102 15.56 -15.77 -1.85
N ILE A 103 14.48 -16.08 -1.12
CA ILE A 103 13.79 -15.13 -0.22
C ILE A 103 14.76 -14.66 0.88
N GLN A 104 15.42 -15.59 1.56
CA GLN A 104 16.39 -15.25 2.61
C GLN A 104 17.53 -14.39 2.07
N LEU A 105 18.02 -14.70 0.87
CA LEU A 105 19.10 -13.96 0.23
C LEU A 105 18.66 -12.52 -0.11
N VAL A 106 17.48 -12.33 -0.72
CA VAL A 106 16.94 -10.98 -1.00
C VAL A 106 16.82 -10.18 0.30
N LEU A 107 16.23 -10.76 1.35
CA LEU A 107 16.02 -10.11 2.63
C LEU A 107 17.33 -9.79 3.37
N SER A 108 18.40 -10.58 3.18
CA SER A 108 19.70 -10.28 3.75
C SER A 108 20.36 -9.05 3.13
N PHE A 109 20.16 -8.84 1.83
CA PHE A 109 20.65 -7.65 1.13
C PHE A 109 19.71 -6.45 1.28
N TRP A 110 18.39 -6.63 1.19
CA TRP A 110 17.36 -5.59 1.31
C TRP A 110 16.42 -5.90 2.48
N GLN A 111 16.86 -5.61 3.69
CA GLN A 111 16.15 -5.94 4.95
C GLN A 111 14.72 -5.39 5.02
N ASN A 112 14.48 -4.23 4.39
CA ASN A 112 13.17 -3.59 4.37
C ASN A 112 12.37 -3.88 3.09
N SER A 113 12.71 -4.94 2.35
CA SER A 113 11.96 -5.37 1.17
C SER A 113 10.87 -6.38 1.53
N GLU A 114 9.88 -6.48 0.67
CA GLU A 114 8.87 -7.54 0.69
C GLU A 114 9.09 -8.46 -0.51
N VAL A 115 9.05 -9.77 -0.25
CA VAL A 115 9.18 -10.81 -1.26
C VAL A 115 7.92 -11.66 -1.24
N GLN A 116 7.12 -11.57 -2.30
CA GLN A 116 5.85 -12.29 -2.42
C GLN A 116 5.95 -13.37 -3.50
N LEU A 117 5.49 -14.58 -3.19
CA LEU A 117 5.26 -15.60 -4.19
C LEU A 117 4.00 -15.24 -4.98
N VAL A 118 4.13 -15.09 -6.30
CA VAL A 118 3.04 -14.66 -7.17
C VAL A 118 2.84 -15.60 -8.34
N GLU A 119 1.64 -15.55 -8.94
CA GLU A 119 1.37 -16.22 -10.20
C GLU A 119 2.08 -15.52 -11.36
N ASP A 120 2.20 -16.23 -12.50
CA ASP A 120 2.87 -15.68 -13.68
C ASP A 120 2.08 -14.50 -14.27
N TYR A 121 2.80 -13.55 -14.86
CA TYR A 121 2.22 -12.32 -15.42
C TYR A 121 1.99 -12.42 -16.92
N ASN A 122 1.07 -11.64 -17.45
CA ASN A 122 0.80 -11.52 -18.88
C ASN A 122 1.09 -10.10 -19.40
N ILE A 123 1.96 -10.04 -20.42
CA ILE A 123 2.29 -8.79 -21.13
C ILE A 123 1.62 -8.70 -22.50
N PHE A 124 1.02 -9.81 -22.98
CA PHE A 124 0.53 -9.91 -24.35
C PHE A 124 -0.87 -9.33 -24.51
N ASN A 125 -1.03 -8.45 -25.51
CA ASN A 125 -2.31 -7.98 -25.97
C ASN A 125 -2.85 -8.93 -27.06
N PRO A 126 -3.98 -9.65 -26.83
CA PRO A 126 -4.53 -10.59 -27.80
C PRO A 126 -4.92 -9.97 -29.15
N GLN A 127 -5.25 -8.66 -29.14
CA GLN A 127 -5.66 -7.91 -30.35
C GLN A 127 -4.52 -7.10 -30.95
N GLY A 128 -3.34 -7.14 -30.36
CA GLY A 128 -2.19 -6.32 -30.73
C GLY A 128 -1.10 -7.11 -31.47
N SER A 129 0.05 -6.48 -31.57
CA SER A 129 1.27 -7.05 -32.15
C SER A 129 2.36 -7.17 -31.10
N SER A 130 3.06 -8.28 -31.09
CA SER A 130 4.16 -8.51 -30.15
C SER A 130 5.47 -8.72 -30.90
N LEU A 131 6.54 -8.16 -30.37
CA LEU A 131 7.89 -8.32 -30.86
C LEU A 131 8.80 -8.89 -29.77
N ILE A 132 9.75 -9.71 -30.16
CA ILE A 132 10.79 -10.21 -29.27
C ILE A 132 12.17 -9.96 -29.86
N SER A 133 13.09 -9.54 -29.02
CA SER A 133 14.49 -9.38 -29.36
C SER A 133 15.39 -10.15 -28.43
N LYS A 134 16.59 -10.46 -28.91
CA LYS A 134 17.73 -10.82 -28.09
C LYS A 134 18.76 -9.71 -28.09
N ILE A 135 19.46 -9.57 -26.99
CA ILE A 135 20.62 -8.66 -26.87
C ILE A 135 21.88 -9.52 -26.94
N GLY A 136 22.80 -9.14 -27.79
CA GLY A 136 24.07 -9.83 -28.00
C GLY A 136 25.21 -8.87 -28.20
N PHE A 137 26.43 -9.37 -28.10
CA PHE A 137 27.64 -8.60 -28.43
C PHE A 137 27.83 -8.43 -29.93
N THR A 138 28.46 -7.33 -30.31
CA THR A 138 28.88 -7.06 -31.70
C THR A 138 30.28 -7.60 -32.02
N LYS A 139 31.12 -7.76 -31.00
CA LYS A 139 32.46 -8.35 -31.09
C LYS A 139 32.54 -9.60 -30.19
N ASP A 140 33.71 -10.15 -29.99
CA ASP A 140 33.91 -11.34 -29.19
C ASP A 140 33.60 -11.15 -27.72
N ASN A 141 33.13 -12.22 -27.06
CA ASN A 141 32.76 -12.25 -25.64
C ASN A 141 33.91 -11.91 -24.67
N VAL A 142 35.16 -12.00 -25.12
CA VAL A 142 36.33 -11.72 -24.30
C VAL A 142 36.50 -10.23 -23.99
N LEU A 143 35.92 -9.36 -24.83
CA LEU A 143 35.97 -7.91 -24.65
C LEU A 143 34.82 -7.39 -23.81
N PRO A 144 35.09 -6.46 -22.86
CA PRO A 144 34.09 -5.88 -21.99
C PRO A 144 33.23 -4.81 -22.64
N ILE A 145 32.10 -4.49 -22.02
CA ILE A 145 31.34 -3.25 -22.19
C ILE A 145 31.67 -2.27 -21.05
N LYS A 146 31.17 -1.03 -21.12
CA LYS A 146 31.24 -0.10 -19.99
C LYS A 146 30.43 -0.61 -18.81
N ILE A 147 30.98 -0.44 -17.63
CA ILE A 147 30.37 -0.82 -16.36
C ILE A 147 29.85 0.43 -15.63
N TYR A 148 28.92 0.26 -14.70
CA TYR A 148 28.27 1.34 -13.96
C TYR A 148 29.27 2.30 -13.27
N GLU A 149 30.44 1.82 -12.88
CA GLU A 149 31.49 2.64 -12.27
C GLU A 149 32.00 3.74 -13.22
N ASN A 150 31.96 3.47 -14.54
CA ASN A 150 32.47 4.36 -15.61
C ASN A 150 31.35 5.10 -16.37
N LEU A 151 30.10 5.03 -15.87
CA LEU A 151 28.95 5.69 -16.47
C LEU A 151 28.56 6.93 -15.65
N SER A 152 28.02 7.94 -16.32
CA SER A 152 27.51 9.15 -15.68
C SER A 152 26.09 8.99 -15.12
N THR A 153 25.32 8.05 -15.68
CA THR A 153 23.92 7.79 -15.36
C THR A 153 23.65 6.30 -15.32
N ASP A 154 22.65 5.90 -14.57
CA ASP A 154 22.16 4.54 -14.52
C ASP A 154 21.45 4.16 -15.82
N VAL A 155 21.94 3.12 -16.50
CA VAL A 155 21.38 2.64 -17.78
C VAL A 155 20.00 2.02 -17.59
N LEU A 156 19.79 1.32 -16.47
CA LEU A 156 18.50 0.72 -16.19
C LEU A 156 17.44 1.80 -15.94
N LEU A 157 17.80 2.93 -15.33
CA LEU A 157 16.89 4.08 -15.18
C LEU A 157 16.37 4.54 -16.55
N ALA A 158 17.24 4.65 -17.56
CA ALA A 158 16.83 5.03 -18.92
C ALA A 158 15.88 3.99 -19.56
N ILE A 159 16.07 2.70 -19.29
CA ILE A 159 15.16 1.63 -19.74
C ILE A 159 13.82 1.73 -19.02
N ILE A 160 13.81 1.94 -17.70
CA ILE A 160 12.61 2.06 -16.88
C ILE A 160 11.80 3.31 -17.25
N GLN A 161 12.43 4.40 -17.66
CA GLN A 161 11.73 5.58 -18.19
C GLN A 161 10.92 5.24 -19.45
N VAL A 162 11.45 4.38 -20.33
CA VAL A 162 10.67 3.89 -21.48
C VAL A 162 9.47 3.04 -21.01
N PHE A 163 9.67 2.18 -20.01
CA PHE A 163 8.58 1.38 -19.43
C PHE A 163 7.49 2.25 -18.81
N SER A 164 7.86 3.34 -18.13
CA SER A 164 6.92 4.27 -17.51
C SER A 164 6.06 5.05 -18.52
N SER A 165 6.49 5.13 -19.78
CA SER A 165 5.76 5.82 -20.84
C SER A 165 4.62 4.98 -21.46
N LEU A 166 4.50 3.70 -21.10
CA LEU A 166 3.47 2.80 -21.62
C LEU A 166 2.08 3.21 -21.15
N LYS A 167 1.08 2.95 -21.98
CA LYS A 167 -0.34 3.16 -21.65
C LYS A 167 -0.84 2.07 -20.70
N LYS A 168 -1.86 2.42 -19.92
CA LYS A 168 -2.48 1.52 -18.93
C LYS A 168 -3.06 0.24 -19.52
N GLU A 169 -3.58 0.31 -20.75
CA GLU A 169 -4.23 -0.82 -21.39
C GLU A 169 -3.66 -1.11 -22.77
N GLY A 170 -3.46 -2.37 -23.05
CA GLY A 170 -3.05 -2.88 -24.35
C GLY A 170 -1.56 -2.78 -24.68
N GLU A 171 -0.74 -2.29 -23.73
CA GLU A 171 0.70 -2.21 -23.88
C GLU A 171 1.39 -2.94 -22.73
N GLY A 172 2.25 -3.90 -23.09
CA GLY A 172 3.02 -4.67 -22.13
C GLY A 172 4.46 -4.82 -22.58
N ILE A 173 5.36 -4.93 -21.63
CA ILE A 173 6.79 -5.11 -21.90
C ILE A 173 7.40 -5.99 -20.82
N ALA A 174 8.42 -6.79 -21.21
CA ALA A 174 9.26 -7.48 -20.27
C ALA A 174 10.72 -7.46 -20.71
N TYR A 175 11.61 -7.17 -19.77
CA TYR A 175 13.05 -7.35 -19.87
C TYR A 175 13.44 -8.55 -19.00
N GLN A 176 13.94 -9.61 -19.65
CA GLN A 176 14.29 -10.88 -19.02
C GLN A 176 15.78 -11.14 -19.12
N VAL A 177 16.41 -11.41 -17.99
CA VAL A 177 17.84 -11.76 -17.88
C VAL A 177 17.97 -13.09 -17.16
N ILE A 178 18.44 -14.12 -17.89
CA ILE A 178 18.72 -15.45 -17.35
C ILE A 178 20.23 -15.59 -17.28
N PHE A 179 20.76 -15.93 -16.12
CA PHE A 179 22.20 -16.01 -15.93
C PHE A 179 22.60 -17.22 -15.10
N ARG A 180 23.83 -17.67 -15.27
CA ARG A 180 24.46 -18.73 -14.47
C ARG A 180 25.96 -18.53 -14.46
N LYS A 181 26.65 -19.07 -13.48
CA LYS A 181 28.11 -19.08 -13.40
C LYS A 181 28.74 -19.67 -14.66
N ALA A 182 29.69 -18.98 -15.23
CA ALA A 182 30.44 -19.49 -16.38
C ALA A 182 31.34 -20.67 -15.95
N SER A 183 31.54 -21.63 -16.86
CA SER A 183 32.45 -22.74 -16.60
C SER A 183 33.90 -22.27 -16.44
N SER A 184 34.70 -23.01 -15.68
CA SER A 184 36.15 -22.73 -15.53
C SER A 184 36.91 -22.70 -16.85
N ASP A 185 36.38 -23.38 -17.89
CA ASP A 185 37.00 -23.41 -19.21
C ASP A 185 36.92 -22.04 -19.94
N VAL A 186 35.87 -21.25 -19.66
CA VAL A 186 35.77 -19.87 -20.19
C VAL A 186 36.89 -19.02 -19.65
N LEU A 187 37.14 -19.06 -18.36
CA LEU A 187 38.22 -18.30 -17.73
C LEU A 187 39.61 -18.75 -18.24
N LYS A 188 39.82 -20.08 -18.39
CA LYS A 188 41.05 -20.64 -18.97
C LYS A 188 41.25 -20.15 -20.40
N SER A 189 40.19 -20.19 -21.22
CA SER A 189 40.24 -19.69 -22.60
C SER A 189 40.63 -18.23 -22.67
N TYR A 190 40.09 -17.35 -21.81
CA TYR A 190 40.42 -15.93 -21.77
C TYR A 190 41.88 -15.68 -21.35
N LYS A 191 42.37 -16.45 -20.36
CA LYS A 191 43.81 -16.40 -19.96
C LYS A 191 44.73 -16.84 -21.10
N ASN A 192 44.31 -17.87 -21.87
CA ASN A 192 45.07 -18.31 -23.06
C ASN A 192 45.12 -17.22 -24.14
N VAL A 193 44.00 -16.49 -24.37
CA VAL A 193 44.01 -15.34 -25.31
C VAL A 193 45.04 -14.29 -24.89
N ILE A 194 45.06 -13.95 -23.58
CA ILE A 194 46.08 -13.00 -23.06
C ILE A 194 47.50 -13.51 -23.34
N SER A 195 47.77 -14.77 -23.05
CA SER A 195 49.10 -15.38 -23.25
C SER A 195 49.52 -15.36 -24.72
N GLU A 196 48.61 -15.60 -25.67
CA GLU A 196 48.90 -15.55 -27.09
C GLU A 196 49.15 -14.09 -27.58
N ILE A 197 48.40 -13.11 -27.05
CA ILE A 197 48.68 -11.68 -27.35
C ILE A 197 50.06 -11.27 -26.81
N GLN A 198 50.40 -11.71 -25.59
CA GLN A 198 51.73 -11.44 -25.01
C GLN A 198 52.87 -12.05 -25.84
N LYS A 199 52.63 -13.15 -26.56
CA LYS A 199 53.58 -13.73 -27.51
C LYS A 199 53.62 -13.01 -28.86
N GLY A 200 52.87 -11.89 -29.01
CA GLY A 200 52.87 -11.08 -30.24
C GLY A 200 51.79 -11.48 -31.26
N ALA A 201 50.83 -12.35 -30.90
CA ALA A 201 49.67 -12.60 -31.74
C ALA A 201 48.70 -11.40 -31.70
N SER A 202 48.08 -11.06 -32.83
CA SER A 202 46.95 -10.12 -32.83
C SER A 202 45.76 -10.72 -32.07
N LEU A 203 44.88 -9.87 -31.51
CA LEU A 203 43.66 -10.35 -30.81
C LEU A 203 42.86 -11.35 -31.66
N LYS A 204 42.76 -11.12 -32.99
CA LYS A 204 42.03 -11.98 -33.91
C LYS A 204 42.68 -13.37 -34.06
N GLU A 205 44.00 -13.43 -34.12
CA GLU A 205 44.79 -14.66 -34.16
C GLU A 205 44.71 -15.43 -32.84
N ALA A 206 44.85 -14.73 -31.69
CA ALA A 206 44.75 -15.30 -30.38
C ALA A 206 43.37 -15.94 -30.12
N LEU A 207 42.28 -15.29 -30.55
CA LEU A 207 40.92 -15.83 -30.48
C LEU A 207 40.74 -17.11 -31.31
N LYS A 208 41.29 -17.15 -32.55
CA LYS A 208 41.27 -18.32 -33.38
C LYS A 208 41.97 -19.53 -32.72
N LYS A 209 43.14 -19.30 -32.17
CA LYS A 209 43.91 -20.36 -31.50
C LYS A 209 43.25 -20.86 -30.23
N SER A 210 42.57 -20.01 -29.47
CA SER A 210 41.91 -20.41 -28.22
C SER A 210 40.53 -21.08 -28.44
N SER A 211 39.89 -20.86 -29.59
CA SER A 211 38.56 -21.44 -29.92
C SER A 211 38.62 -22.74 -30.73
N SER A 212 39.76 -23.19 -31.15
CA SER A 212 39.92 -24.33 -32.04
C SER A 212 39.63 -25.67 -31.33
N ASN A 213 38.66 -26.41 -31.82
CA ASN A 213 38.52 -27.83 -31.53
C ASN A 213 39.83 -28.55 -31.87
N PRO A 214 40.40 -29.42 -30.99
CA PRO A 214 41.65 -30.13 -31.27
C PRO A 214 41.63 -30.92 -32.60
N VAL A 215 40.47 -31.31 -33.08
CA VAL A 215 40.27 -31.99 -34.37
C VAL A 215 40.45 -31.07 -35.57
N LEU A 216 40.07 -29.76 -35.47
CA LEU A 216 40.31 -28.78 -36.53
C LEU A 216 41.79 -28.35 -36.59
N LEU A 217 42.47 -28.22 -35.44
CA LEU A 217 43.92 -27.97 -35.36
C LEU A 217 44.73 -29.10 -35.95
N MET A 218 44.32 -30.38 -35.76
CA MET A 218 44.97 -31.50 -36.46
C MET A 218 44.75 -31.47 -37.97
N LEU A 219 43.55 -31.11 -38.44
CA LEU A 219 43.26 -31.01 -39.87
C LEU A 219 43.98 -29.82 -40.53
N GLU A 220 44.13 -28.65 -39.88
CA GLU A 220 44.89 -27.50 -40.38
C GLU A 220 46.40 -27.75 -40.29
N GLY A 221 46.90 -28.42 -39.24
CA GLY A 221 48.27 -28.87 -39.16
C GLY A 221 48.71 -29.84 -40.27
N PHE A 222 47.76 -30.68 -40.74
CA PHE A 222 47.98 -31.54 -41.92
C PHE A 222 48.00 -30.72 -43.23
N SER A 223 47.24 -29.60 -43.34
CA SER A 223 47.22 -28.76 -44.52
C SER A 223 48.48 -27.85 -44.65
N GLU A 224 49.06 -27.41 -43.51
CA GLU A 224 50.30 -26.62 -43.46
C GLU A 224 51.55 -27.46 -43.80
N VAL A 225 51.52 -28.75 -43.53
CA VAL A 225 52.62 -29.67 -43.95
C VAL A 225 52.69 -29.88 -45.43
N PHE A 226 51.57 -29.69 -46.14
CA PHE A 226 51.51 -29.83 -47.62
C PHE A 226 51.68 -28.53 -48.40
N SER A 227 51.78 -27.37 -47.76
CA SER A 227 52.00 -26.07 -48.41
C SER A 227 53.30 -25.39 -47.94
N SER A 228 54.44 -26.09 -48.09
CA SER A 228 55.74 -25.49 -47.89
C SER A 228 56.12 -24.64 -49.10
N GLN A 229 55.70 -23.38 -49.13
CA GLN A 229 56.43 -22.31 -49.85
C GLN A 229 56.86 -21.23 -48.84
N LYS A 230 58.18 -21.18 -48.65
CA LYS A 230 58.88 -20.17 -47.88
C LYS A 230 58.58 -18.76 -48.44
N GLU A 231 57.87 -17.91 -47.74
CA GLU A 231 58.10 -16.46 -47.84
C GLU A 231 58.77 -16.03 -46.53
N ASN A 232 60.02 -15.62 -46.66
CA ASN A 232 60.76 -14.80 -45.68
C ASN A 232 60.05 -13.46 -45.59
N LYS A 233 59.29 -13.20 -44.53
CA LYS A 233 58.87 -11.89 -44.15
C LYS A 233 59.72 -11.45 -42.97
N ASP A 234 60.50 -10.37 -43.19
CA ASP A 234 61.19 -9.61 -42.15
C ASP A 234 60.21 -9.34 -40.98
N SER A 235 60.51 -9.91 -39.84
CA SER A 235 59.71 -9.72 -38.63
C SER A 235 60.09 -8.38 -37.99
N LYS A 236 59.37 -7.30 -38.34
CA LYS A 236 59.25 -6.17 -37.43
C LYS A 236 58.71 -6.66 -36.09
N PRO A 237 59.21 -6.17 -34.94
CA PRO A 237 58.66 -6.53 -33.64
C PRO A 237 57.16 -6.19 -33.66
N LYS A 238 56.31 -7.21 -33.54
CA LYS A 238 54.82 -7.01 -33.48
C LYS A 238 54.53 -6.28 -32.20
N GLU A 239 53.98 -5.08 -32.31
CA GLU A 239 53.58 -4.23 -31.19
C GLU A 239 52.49 -5.00 -30.42
N ILE A 240 52.75 -5.26 -29.15
CA ILE A 240 51.83 -6.00 -28.26
C ILE A 240 50.59 -5.13 -28.07
N ASP A 241 49.41 -5.66 -28.34
CA ASP A 241 48.12 -4.98 -28.10
C ASP A 241 47.82 -4.93 -26.57
N SER A 242 48.53 -3.97 -25.94
CA SER A 242 48.42 -3.75 -24.50
C SER A 242 47.01 -3.36 -24.05
N LYS A 243 46.26 -2.64 -24.89
CA LYS A 243 44.86 -2.25 -24.62
C LYS A 243 43.92 -3.46 -24.62
N ALA A 244 44.10 -4.41 -25.55
CA ALA A 244 43.32 -5.62 -25.55
C ALA A 244 43.57 -6.46 -24.28
N ILE A 245 44.83 -6.56 -23.83
CA ILE A 245 45.19 -7.23 -22.58
C ILE A 245 44.52 -6.55 -21.38
N GLU A 246 44.56 -5.23 -21.31
CA GLU A 246 43.92 -4.45 -20.23
C GLU A 246 42.38 -4.73 -20.17
N PHE A 247 41.71 -4.65 -21.31
CA PHE A 247 40.30 -4.93 -21.40
C PHE A 247 39.95 -6.36 -20.99
N ILE A 248 40.72 -7.37 -21.43
CA ILE A 248 40.48 -8.77 -21.04
C ILE A 248 40.74 -8.97 -19.55
N ASN A 249 41.80 -8.36 -18.99
CA ASN A 249 42.08 -8.42 -17.57
C ASN A 249 40.97 -7.78 -16.73
N SER A 250 40.46 -6.61 -17.14
CA SER A 250 39.31 -6.00 -16.46
C SER A 250 38.06 -6.91 -16.46
N LYS A 251 37.81 -7.63 -17.57
CA LYS A 251 36.71 -8.56 -17.67
C LYS A 251 36.86 -9.78 -16.77
N ILE A 252 38.04 -10.36 -16.67
CA ILE A 252 38.28 -11.58 -15.85
C ILE A 252 38.62 -11.28 -14.39
N SER A 253 38.68 -10.02 -13.99
CA SER A 253 38.96 -9.60 -12.62
C SER A 253 37.80 -9.92 -11.65
N LYS A 254 36.62 -10.16 -12.19
CA LYS A 254 35.37 -10.44 -11.45
C LYS A 254 34.74 -11.75 -11.93
N PRO A 255 33.84 -12.37 -11.15
CA PRO A 255 33.12 -13.59 -11.55
C PRO A 255 32.41 -13.45 -12.90
N LEU A 256 32.55 -14.49 -13.75
CA LEU A 256 31.96 -14.52 -15.06
C LEU A 256 30.64 -15.30 -15.08
N PHE A 257 29.66 -14.77 -15.83
CA PHE A 257 28.34 -15.33 -16.01
C PHE A 257 28.04 -15.59 -17.48
N GLU A 258 27.48 -16.75 -17.79
CA GLU A 258 26.79 -17.01 -19.06
C GLU A 258 25.39 -16.44 -18.96
N THR A 259 25.04 -15.51 -19.85
CA THR A 259 23.80 -14.71 -19.73
C THR A 259 23.00 -14.75 -21.02
N ASN A 260 21.67 -14.89 -20.90
CA ASN A 260 20.72 -14.59 -21.97
C ASN A 260 19.92 -13.32 -21.62
N LEU A 261 19.87 -12.38 -22.55
CA LEU A 261 19.15 -11.12 -22.42
C LEU A 261 18.07 -11.06 -23.49
N ARG A 262 16.81 -10.83 -23.07
CA ARG A 262 15.64 -10.76 -23.97
C ARG A 262 14.76 -9.58 -23.59
N ILE A 263 14.17 -8.95 -24.62
CA ILE A 263 13.12 -7.95 -24.44
C ILE A 263 11.93 -8.36 -25.29
N VAL A 264 10.77 -8.35 -24.67
CA VAL A 264 9.47 -8.60 -25.33
C VAL A 264 8.62 -7.37 -25.17
N VAL A 265 8.07 -6.89 -26.27
CA VAL A 265 7.14 -5.75 -26.31
C VAL A 265 5.85 -6.20 -26.96
N SER A 266 4.72 -5.89 -26.35
CA SER A 266 3.38 -6.05 -26.90
C SER A 266 2.67 -4.71 -26.92
N ALA A 267 2.13 -4.33 -28.07
CA ALA A 267 1.42 -3.05 -28.25
C ALA A 267 0.22 -3.22 -29.19
N GLY A 268 -0.63 -2.21 -29.30
CA GLY A 268 -1.80 -2.26 -30.17
C GLY A 268 -1.48 -2.48 -31.64
N ASP A 269 -0.31 -2.01 -32.10
CA ASP A 269 0.17 -2.21 -33.48
C ASP A 269 1.69 -2.44 -33.54
N LEU A 270 2.15 -2.91 -34.72
CA LEU A 270 3.54 -3.25 -34.96
C LEU A 270 4.49 -2.02 -34.97
N GLU A 271 4.03 -0.89 -35.47
CA GLU A 271 4.84 0.32 -35.58
C GLU A 271 5.14 0.88 -34.20
N LYS A 272 4.16 0.86 -33.32
CA LYS A 272 4.32 1.26 -31.93
C LYS A 272 5.29 0.34 -31.18
N ALA A 273 5.16 -0.97 -31.34
CA ALA A 273 6.10 -1.93 -30.78
C ALA A 273 7.54 -1.66 -31.26
N LYS A 274 7.75 -1.36 -32.55
CA LYS A 274 9.07 -1.00 -33.10
C LYS A 274 9.61 0.31 -32.49
N LYS A 275 8.76 1.32 -32.28
CA LYS A 275 9.15 2.58 -31.66
C LYS A 275 9.68 2.36 -30.24
N ILE A 276 8.98 1.57 -29.44
CA ILE A 276 9.41 1.20 -28.08
C ILE A 276 10.77 0.47 -28.13
N PHE A 277 10.94 -0.46 -29.04
CA PHE A 277 12.23 -1.16 -29.25
C PHE A 277 13.37 -0.20 -29.61
N SER A 278 13.11 0.77 -30.45
CA SER A 278 14.11 1.77 -30.84
C SER A 278 14.57 2.59 -29.64
N GLN A 279 13.64 3.00 -28.77
CA GLN A 279 13.96 3.75 -27.54
C GLN A 279 14.84 2.92 -26.59
N ILE A 280 14.48 1.63 -26.36
CA ILE A 280 15.26 0.74 -25.51
C ILE A 280 16.65 0.48 -26.11
N SER A 281 16.73 0.33 -27.44
CA SER A 281 18.01 0.14 -28.13
C SER A 281 18.95 1.33 -27.92
N ALA A 282 18.41 2.55 -27.92
CA ALA A 282 19.18 3.76 -27.63
C ALA A 282 19.66 3.78 -26.15
N SER A 283 18.82 3.37 -25.21
CA SER A 283 19.19 3.27 -23.78
C SER A 283 20.33 2.25 -23.58
N VAL A 284 20.23 1.07 -24.17
CA VAL A 284 21.25 0.01 -24.07
C VAL A 284 22.57 0.42 -24.74
N ALA A 285 22.54 1.28 -25.75
CA ALA A 285 23.74 1.73 -26.43
C ALA A 285 24.69 2.58 -25.53
N GLN A 286 24.23 3.06 -24.38
CA GLN A 286 25.05 3.82 -23.42
C GLN A 286 26.22 3.01 -22.85
N VAL A 287 26.10 1.69 -22.76
CA VAL A 287 27.16 0.80 -22.27
C VAL A 287 28.19 0.44 -23.34
N ASN A 288 28.04 0.95 -24.57
CA ASN A 288 28.96 0.62 -25.64
C ASN A 288 30.36 1.23 -25.37
N GLU A 289 31.40 0.39 -25.48
CA GLU A 289 32.78 0.78 -25.39
C GLU A 289 33.41 0.69 -26.83
N PRO A 290 33.60 1.80 -27.50
CA PRO A 290 34.05 1.81 -28.92
C PRO A 290 35.33 0.99 -29.17
N LEU A 291 36.25 1.04 -28.21
CA LEU A 291 37.53 0.34 -28.34
C LEU A 291 37.42 -1.15 -27.90
N ALA A 292 36.41 -1.53 -27.15
CA ALA A 292 36.22 -2.90 -26.70
C ALA A 292 34.96 -3.54 -27.33
N ASN A 293 33.81 -3.56 -26.65
CA ASN A 293 32.60 -4.25 -27.14
C ASN A 293 31.38 -3.33 -27.13
N SER A 294 30.33 -3.76 -27.83
CA SER A 294 29.03 -3.07 -27.91
C SER A 294 27.92 -4.07 -27.90
N LEU A 295 26.77 -3.67 -27.37
CA LEU A 295 25.55 -4.47 -27.37
C LEU A 295 24.65 -4.08 -28.55
N LYS A 296 23.99 -5.09 -29.11
CA LYS A 296 23.02 -4.95 -30.20
C LYS A 296 21.74 -5.68 -29.87
N LEU A 297 20.61 -4.98 -29.96
CA LEU A 297 19.29 -5.58 -29.97
C LEU A 297 18.99 -6.13 -31.37
N SER A 298 18.61 -7.40 -31.43
CA SER A 298 18.26 -8.09 -32.67
C SER A 298 16.85 -8.64 -32.58
N ILE A 299 15.90 -8.01 -33.31
CA ILE A 299 14.52 -8.49 -33.39
C ILE A 299 14.50 -9.83 -34.11
N LEU A 300 13.87 -10.83 -33.47
CA LEU A 300 13.73 -12.18 -34.02
C LEU A 300 12.58 -12.19 -35.03
N LYS A 301 12.71 -13.04 -36.08
CA LYS A 301 11.70 -13.13 -37.14
C LYS A 301 11.37 -14.59 -37.46
N GLY A 302 10.10 -14.86 -37.85
CA GLY A 302 9.64 -16.12 -38.32
C GLY A 302 9.82 -17.31 -37.36
N LYS A 303 10.51 -18.34 -37.71
CA LYS A 303 10.74 -19.53 -36.85
C LYS A 303 11.54 -19.17 -35.58
N GLN A 304 12.47 -18.25 -35.69
CA GLN A 304 13.25 -17.79 -34.51
C GLN A 304 12.41 -16.97 -33.53
N GLU A 305 11.47 -16.18 -34.02
CA GLU A 305 10.52 -15.40 -33.23
C GLU A 305 9.62 -16.31 -32.40
N LYS A 306 8.95 -17.31 -33.06
CA LYS A 306 8.10 -18.29 -32.34
C LYS A 306 8.88 -19.04 -31.25
N MET A 307 10.12 -19.43 -31.56
CA MET A 307 10.98 -20.07 -30.58
C MET A 307 11.43 -19.10 -29.47
N GLY A 308 11.63 -17.84 -29.80
CA GLY A 308 11.97 -16.79 -28.84
C GLY A 308 10.88 -16.55 -27.81
N PHE A 309 9.63 -16.41 -28.24
CA PHE A 309 8.48 -16.33 -27.34
C PHE A 309 8.37 -17.57 -26.45
N TYR A 310 8.55 -18.77 -27.01
CA TYR A 310 8.58 -19.99 -26.24
C TYR A 310 9.72 -19.99 -25.19
N ASP A 311 10.93 -19.59 -25.58
CA ASP A 311 12.08 -19.51 -24.69
C ASP A 311 11.90 -18.45 -23.59
N PHE A 312 11.19 -17.35 -23.88
CA PHE A 312 10.80 -16.31 -22.92
C PHE A 312 9.77 -16.83 -21.91
N SER A 313 8.62 -17.34 -22.40
CA SER A 313 7.51 -17.77 -21.55
C SER A 313 7.90 -18.91 -20.60
N PHE A 314 8.81 -19.79 -21.04
CA PHE A 314 9.30 -20.90 -20.22
C PHE A 314 10.66 -20.62 -19.56
N ARG A 315 11.15 -19.38 -19.54
CA ARG A 315 12.42 -18.98 -18.90
C ARG A 315 13.60 -19.88 -19.28
N ARG A 316 13.68 -20.28 -20.56
CA ARG A 316 14.67 -21.25 -21.01
C ARG A 316 16.01 -20.60 -21.31
N PHE A 317 17.08 -21.13 -20.69
CA PHE A 317 18.45 -20.76 -21.05
C PHE A 317 18.84 -21.37 -22.41
N LYS A 318 19.32 -20.53 -23.34
CA LYS A 318 19.69 -20.92 -24.68
C LYS A 318 21.18 -20.73 -24.92
N ASN A 319 21.91 -21.84 -24.99
CA ASN A 319 23.38 -21.83 -25.14
C ASN A 319 23.88 -21.09 -26.39
N LYS A 320 23.10 -21.07 -27.50
CA LYS A 320 23.49 -20.39 -28.74
C LYS A 320 23.39 -18.88 -28.68
N ASP A 321 22.59 -18.34 -27.79
CA ASP A 321 22.32 -16.90 -27.65
C ASP A 321 22.97 -16.35 -26.38
N LYS A 322 23.87 -17.12 -25.74
CA LYS A 322 24.56 -16.67 -24.53
C LYS A 322 25.65 -15.65 -24.85
N ILE A 323 25.77 -14.67 -23.99
CA ILE A 323 26.92 -13.78 -23.88
C ILE A 323 27.61 -14.00 -22.54
N ILE A 324 28.89 -13.64 -22.46
CA ILE A 324 29.65 -13.72 -21.21
C ILE A 324 29.78 -12.34 -20.63
N LEU A 325 29.22 -12.15 -19.45
CA LEU A 325 29.35 -10.91 -18.67
C LEU A 325 30.08 -11.19 -17.37
N ASN A 326 30.86 -10.23 -16.89
CA ASN A 326 31.28 -10.29 -15.49
C ASN A 326 30.18 -9.72 -14.57
N SER A 327 30.36 -9.83 -13.24
CA SER A 327 29.36 -9.40 -12.28
C SER A 327 29.01 -7.91 -12.40
N SER A 328 29.97 -7.04 -12.65
CA SER A 328 29.73 -5.59 -12.86
C SER A 328 29.01 -5.29 -14.17
N GLU A 329 29.36 -5.96 -15.27
CA GLU A 329 28.66 -5.81 -16.53
C GLU A 329 27.21 -6.28 -16.43
N LEU A 330 26.96 -7.40 -15.75
CA LEU A 330 25.63 -7.92 -15.49
C LEU A 330 24.79 -6.91 -14.68
N SER A 331 25.37 -6.40 -13.58
CA SER A 331 24.72 -5.45 -12.70
C SER A 331 24.50 -4.07 -13.34
N THR A 332 25.33 -3.69 -14.34
CA THR A 332 25.09 -2.49 -15.16
C THR A 332 23.83 -2.61 -16.01
N LEU A 333 23.52 -3.81 -16.50
CA LEU A 333 22.40 -4.05 -17.39
C LEU A 333 21.09 -4.35 -16.66
N ILE A 334 21.17 -5.00 -15.50
CA ILE A 334 20.03 -5.30 -14.65
C ILE A 334 20.46 -5.29 -13.19
N HIS A 335 19.65 -4.66 -12.35
CA HIS A 335 19.80 -4.65 -10.89
C HIS A 335 18.44 -4.38 -10.24
N PHE A 336 18.35 -4.49 -8.91
CA PHE A 336 17.18 -4.03 -8.20
C PHE A 336 17.08 -2.51 -8.23
N PRO A 337 15.87 -1.94 -8.07
CA PRO A 337 15.70 -0.51 -8.23
C PRO A 337 16.61 0.29 -7.29
N THR A 338 17.34 1.21 -7.88
CA THR A 338 18.07 2.28 -7.18
C THR A 338 17.06 3.33 -6.71
N ARG A 339 17.47 4.20 -5.79
CA ARG A 339 16.62 5.28 -5.29
C ARG A 339 16.03 6.12 -6.43
N GLU A 340 16.83 6.46 -7.44
CA GLU A 340 16.38 7.22 -8.61
C GLU A 340 15.28 6.49 -9.39
N ILE A 341 15.36 5.15 -9.49
CA ILE A 341 14.32 4.32 -10.09
C ILE A 341 13.07 4.28 -9.22
N LEU A 342 13.21 4.22 -7.89
CA LEU A 342 12.08 4.23 -6.96
C LEU A 342 11.33 5.58 -6.93
N GLU A 343 11.93 6.67 -7.40
CA GLU A 343 11.27 7.96 -7.57
C GLU A 343 10.29 7.99 -8.76
N ILE A 344 10.35 7.00 -9.67
CA ILE A 344 9.41 6.88 -10.78
C ILE A 344 8.04 6.39 -10.24
N PRO A 345 6.95 7.17 -10.38
CA PRO A 345 5.66 6.87 -9.74
C PRO A 345 5.04 5.52 -10.09
N LYS A 346 5.41 4.96 -11.26
CA LYS A 346 4.89 3.67 -11.74
C LYS A 346 5.67 2.45 -11.23
N VAL A 347 6.79 2.64 -10.58
CA VAL A 347 7.57 1.53 -10.01
C VAL A 347 6.89 1.02 -8.76
N LYS A 348 6.62 -0.30 -8.73
CA LYS A 348 6.03 -0.95 -7.57
C LYS A 348 7.03 -0.97 -6.43
N MET A 349 6.71 -0.24 -5.36
CA MET A 349 7.54 -0.12 -4.15
C MET A 349 6.70 -0.26 -2.88
N LEU A 350 7.36 -0.46 -1.76
CA LEU A 350 6.72 -0.40 -0.45
C LEU A 350 6.58 1.05 0.00
N LYS A 351 5.38 1.42 0.41
CA LYS A 351 5.07 2.75 0.96
C LYS A 351 5.45 2.90 2.43
N ALA A 352 5.63 1.80 3.13
CA ALA A 352 5.98 1.77 4.55
C ALA A 352 7.02 0.69 4.82
N LYS A 353 7.84 0.93 5.85
CA LYS A 353 8.85 -0.03 6.31
C LYS A 353 8.15 -1.28 6.89
N SER A 354 8.56 -2.45 6.45
CA SER A 354 8.12 -3.70 7.08
C SER A 354 8.95 -3.95 8.32
N ALA A 355 8.29 -4.36 9.42
CA ALA A 355 8.97 -4.69 10.67
C ALA A 355 8.46 -6.02 11.21
N PHE A 356 9.32 -6.72 11.96
CA PHE A 356 8.89 -7.92 12.67
C PHE A 356 7.83 -7.54 13.70
N PRO A 357 6.69 -8.26 13.74
CA PRO A 357 5.67 -8.01 14.76
C PRO A 357 6.24 -8.28 16.16
N PRO A 358 5.83 -7.53 17.19
CA PRO A 358 6.28 -7.76 18.55
C PRO A 358 6.16 -9.24 18.97
N ILE A 359 7.11 -9.70 19.77
CA ILE A 359 7.14 -11.11 20.21
C ILE A 359 5.94 -11.39 21.11
N GLU A 360 5.64 -10.45 22.01
CA GLU A 360 4.55 -10.54 22.99
C GLU A 360 3.27 -9.88 22.45
N LEU A 361 2.63 -10.54 21.49
CA LEU A 361 1.30 -10.12 21.02
C LEU A 361 0.21 -10.88 21.79
N PRO A 362 -0.91 -10.21 22.12
CA PRO A 362 -2.06 -10.87 22.72
C PRO A 362 -2.55 -12.04 21.87
N SER A 363 -2.82 -13.17 22.51
CA SER A 363 -3.43 -14.35 21.85
C SER A 363 -4.94 -14.20 21.68
N THR A 364 -5.58 -13.36 22.52
CA THR A 364 -7.02 -13.09 22.54
C THR A 364 -7.28 -11.60 22.35
N GLY A 365 -8.50 -11.24 21.94
CA GLY A 365 -8.92 -9.87 21.71
C GLY A 365 -9.35 -9.62 20.27
N ILE A 366 -9.52 -8.36 19.91
CA ILE A 366 -9.96 -7.98 18.56
C ILE A 366 -8.80 -8.05 17.56
N THR A 367 -9.04 -8.60 16.38
CA THR A 367 -8.06 -8.70 15.31
C THR A 367 -7.96 -7.37 14.58
N LEU A 368 -6.76 -6.77 14.57
CA LEU A 368 -6.45 -5.54 13.83
C LEU A 368 -6.10 -5.83 12.37
N GLY A 369 -5.52 -6.99 12.10
CA GLY A 369 -5.09 -7.41 10.77
C GLY A 369 -4.04 -8.51 10.82
N LYS A 370 -3.35 -8.70 9.70
CA LYS A 370 -2.27 -9.68 9.55
C LYS A 370 -0.98 -8.98 9.20
N SER A 371 0.10 -9.34 9.86
CA SER A 371 1.45 -8.91 9.52
C SER A 371 2.12 -9.97 8.66
N PHE A 372 2.68 -9.54 7.54
CA PHE A 372 3.51 -10.37 6.68
C PHE A 372 4.96 -9.88 6.79
N TYR A 373 5.81 -10.71 7.36
CA TYR A 373 7.21 -10.39 7.50
C TYR A 373 8.07 -11.62 7.20
N HIS A 374 8.98 -11.52 6.24
CA HIS A 374 9.88 -12.60 5.81
C HIS A 374 9.16 -13.93 5.49
N GLY A 375 7.98 -13.86 4.88
CA GLY A 375 7.17 -15.03 4.51
C GLY A 375 6.37 -15.64 5.68
N ILE A 376 6.47 -15.07 6.88
CA ILE A 376 5.69 -15.47 8.04
C ILE A 376 4.47 -14.57 8.16
N GLU A 377 3.28 -15.16 8.13
CA GLU A 377 2.03 -14.49 8.42
C GLU A 377 1.74 -14.60 9.93
N LYS A 378 1.48 -13.46 10.59
CA LYS A 378 1.08 -13.42 11.99
C LYS A 378 -0.14 -12.53 12.15
N GLU A 379 -1.19 -13.04 12.79
CA GLU A 379 -2.36 -12.28 13.15
C GLU A 379 -2.02 -11.30 14.29
N ILE A 380 -2.41 -10.05 14.12
CA ILE A 380 -2.17 -8.98 15.10
C ILE A 380 -3.47 -8.70 15.82
N LYS A 381 -3.46 -8.93 17.12
CA LYS A 381 -4.63 -8.71 18.01
C LYS A 381 -4.35 -7.61 19.01
N MET A 382 -5.41 -6.93 19.42
CA MET A 382 -5.40 -5.97 20.52
C MET A 382 -6.22 -6.55 21.68
N ALA A 383 -5.63 -6.62 22.86
CA ALA A 383 -6.33 -7.12 24.04
C ALA A 383 -7.54 -6.23 24.39
N THR A 384 -8.59 -6.84 24.93
CA THR A 384 -9.82 -6.12 25.33
C THR A 384 -9.53 -4.98 26.30
N GLU A 385 -8.66 -5.18 27.28
CA GLU A 385 -8.28 -4.14 28.24
C GLU A 385 -7.55 -2.94 27.60
N ASP A 386 -6.77 -3.18 26.54
CA ASP A 386 -6.07 -2.10 25.83
C ASP A 386 -7.02 -1.25 24.97
N ARG A 387 -8.16 -1.80 24.56
CA ARG A 387 -9.19 -1.04 23.83
C ARG A 387 -9.79 0.10 24.66
N PHE A 388 -9.78 -0.02 25.98
CA PHE A 388 -10.25 1.05 26.88
C PHE A 388 -9.23 2.17 27.10
N ARG A 389 -8.07 2.11 26.42
CA ARG A 389 -7.15 3.24 26.24
C ARG A 389 -7.51 4.06 25.00
N HIS A 390 -8.59 3.68 24.33
CA HIS A 390 -9.15 4.27 23.13
C HIS A 390 -8.32 3.96 21.86
N MET A 391 -8.92 4.22 20.70
CA MET A 391 -8.26 4.03 19.41
C MET A 391 -8.45 5.26 18.54
N TYR A 392 -7.35 5.75 17.99
CA TYR A 392 -7.31 6.88 17.09
C TYR A 392 -6.85 6.45 15.70
N ILE A 393 -7.70 6.68 14.69
CA ILE A 393 -7.48 6.28 13.30
C ILE A 393 -7.37 7.53 12.43
N ILE A 394 -6.21 7.72 11.81
CA ILE A 394 -5.97 8.83 10.90
C ILE A 394 -5.58 8.33 9.51
N GLY A 395 -6.11 8.96 8.48
CA GLY A 395 -5.76 8.63 7.09
C GLY A 395 -6.62 9.40 6.10
N GLN A 396 -6.08 9.66 4.92
CA GLN A 396 -6.79 10.35 3.84
C GLN A 396 -7.97 9.53 3.30
N THR A 397 -8.83 10.17 2.50
CA THR A 397 -9.93 9.50 1.80
C THR A 397 -9.39 8.35 0.93
N GLY A 398 -10.04 7.20 0.97
CA GLY A 398 -9.65 6.02 0.18
C GLY A 398 -8.49 5.19 0.76
N THR A 399 -7.95 5.53 1.93
CA THR A 399 -6.85 4.76 2.57
C THR A 399 -7.32 3.56 3.38
N GLY A 400 -8.64 3.35 3.51
CA GLY A 400 -9.21 2.19 4.18
C GLY A 400 -9.67 2.42 5.64
N LYS A 401 -9.73 3.67 6.16
CA LYS A 401 -10.19 3.98 7.52
C LYS A 401 -11.53 3.32 7.86
N SER A 402 -12.57 3.65 7.06
CA SER A 402 -13.93 3.13 7.30
C SER A 402 -14.01 1.62 7.13
N THR A 403 -13.23 1.03 6.20
CA THR A 403 -13.13 -0.43 6.06
C THR A 403 -12.52 -1.08 7.29
N PHE A 404 -11.46 -0.49 7.85
CA PHE A 404 -10.83 -0.96 9.08
C PHE A 404 -11.80 -0.86 10.26
N MET A 405 -12.47 0.29 10.43
CA MET A 405 -13.47 0.50 11.48
C MET A 405 -14.63 -0.49 11.36
N LYS A 406 -15.18 -0.70 10.16
CA LYS A 406 -16.25 -1.69 9.91
C LYS A 406 -15.82 -3.12 10.27
N ASN A 407 -14.57 -3.49 10.03
CA ASN A 407 -14.05 -4.80 10.44
C ASN A 407 -13.98 -4.96 11.97
N LEU A 408 -13.67 -3.88 12.71
CA LEU A 408 -13.72 -3.90 14.16
C LEU A 408 -15.16 -4.01 14.67
N ILE A 409 -16.07 -3.22 14.10
CA ILE A 409 -17.51 -3.25 14.43
C ILE A 409 -18.10 -4.64 14.16
N LYS A 410 -17.79 -5.24 13.01
CA LYS A 410 -18.21 -6.60 12.67
C LYS A 410 -17.81 -7.61 13.74
N GLN A 411 -16.54 -7.58 14.15
CA GLN A 411 -16.05 -8.48 15.19
C GLN A 411 -16.75 -8.24 16.54
N ASP A 412 -17.03 -6.98 16.91
CA ASP A 412 -17.78 -6.70 18.14
C ASP A 412 -19.21 -7.23 18.09
N ILE A 413 -19.88 -7.08 16.94
CA ILE A 413 -21.23 -7.64 16.73
C ILE A 413 -21.20 -9.17 16.88
N GLU A 414 -20.25 -9.84 16.20
CA GLU A 414 -20.09 -11.30 16.23
C GLU A 414 -19.71 -11.83 17.62
N ASN A 415 -18.94 -11.05 18.39
CA ASN A 415 -18.53 -11.38 19.76
C ASN A 415 -19.61 -11.08 20.82
N GLY A 416 -20.78 -10.57 20.43
CA GLY A 416 -21.87 -10.25 21.36
C GLY A 416 -21.69 -8.95 22.14
N ASN A 417 -20.76 -8.10 21.74
CA ASN A 417 -20.50 -6.82 22.40
C ASN A 417 -21.58 -5.78 22.07
N GLY A 418 -21.85 -4.89 23.04
CA GLY A 418 -22.66 -3.69 22.85
C GLY A 418 -21.83 -2.58 22.21
N LEU A 419 -22.42 -1.86 21.25
CA LEU A 419 -21.73 -0.77 20.57
C LEU A 419 -22.66 0.35 20.11
N ALA A 420 -22.08 1.52 19.87
CA ALA A 420 -22.70 2.62 19.13
C ALA A 420 -21.79 3.05 17.97
N PHE A 421 -22.36 3.21 16.79
CA PHE A 421 -21.64 3.71 15.61
C PHE A 421 -22.29 4.97 15.06
N PHE A 422 -21.50 6.03 14.92
CA PHE A 422 -21.90 7.31 14.35
C PHE A 422 -21.34 7.47 12.94
N ASP A 423 -22.25 7.53 11.96
CA ASP A 423 -21.92 7.74 10.55
C ASP A 423 -22.48 9.07 10.04
N PRO A 424 -21.62 10.07 9.80
CA PRO A 424 -22.08 11.37 9.27
C PRO A 424 -22.44 11.35 7.79
N HIS A 425 -22.17 10.25 7.08
CA HIS A 425 -22.47 10.10 5.65
C HIS A 425 -23.67 9.18 5.39
N GLY A 426 -23.92 8.20 6.25
CA GLY A 426 -25.06 7.29 6.21
C GLY A 426 -24.86 6.00 5.43
N ASP A 427 -23.90 5.93 4.52
CA ASP A 427 -23.66 4.76 3.67
C ASP A 427 -23.11 3.57 4.45
N ASP A 428 -22.19 3.82 5.36
CA ASP A 428 -21.57 2.79 6.19
C ASP A 428 -22.51 2.28 7.29
N ALA A 429 -23.40 3.14 7.81
CA ALA A 429 -24.47 2.76 8.76
C ALA A 429 -25.38 1.67 8.17
N PHE A 430 -25.76 1.82 6.90
CA PHE A 430 -26.57 0.80 6.22
C PHE A 430 -25.80 -0.50 5.99
N ASN A 431 -24.52 -0.41 5.60
CA ASN A 431 -23.68 -1.59 5.39
C ASN A 431 -23.48 -2.43 6.65
N ILE A 432 -23.36 -1.79 7.82
CA ILE A 432 -23.16 -2.49 9.09
C ILE A 432 -24.36 -3.36 9.47
N LEU A 433 -25.58 -2.99 9.09
CA LEU A 433 -26.78 -3.83 9.32
C LEU A 433 -26.60 -5.24 8.74
N SER A 434 -25.88 -5.39 7.63
CA SER A 434 -25.60 -6.69 7.02
C SER A 434 -24.66 -7.60 7.82
N TYR A 435 -23.99 -7.07 8.83
CA TYR A 435 -23.10 -7.84 9.71
C TYR A 435 -23.79 -8.40 10.94
N VAL A 436 -25.05 -8.00 11.18
CA VAL A 436 -25.81 -8.42 12.34
C VAL A 436 -26.33 -9.85 12.12
N PRO A 437 -25.96 -10.82 12.96
CA PRO A 437 -26.49 -12.17 12.86
C PRO A 437 -27.95 -12.22 13.31
N ASP A 438 -28.68 -13.24 12.85
CA ASP A 438 -30.13 -13.37 13.09
C ASP A 438 -30.50 -13.34 14.57
N GLU A 439 -29.63 -13.87 15.46
CA GLU A 439 -29.83 -13.92 16.90
C GLU A 439 -29.77 -12.56 17.58
N ARG A 440 -29.23 -11.53 16.89
CA ARG A 440 -29.05 -10.16 17.41
C ARG A 440 -29.87 -9.11 16.70
N ILE A 441 -30.77 -9.49 15.82
CA ILE A 441 -31.62 -8.54 15.08
C ILE A 441 -32.43 -7.66 16.05
N GLU A 442 -32.99 -8.26 17.10
CA GLU A 442 -33.76 -7.56 18.14
C GLU A 442 -32.92 -6.62 19.02
N ASP A 443 -31.61 -6.79 19.02
CA ASP A 443 -30.66 -5.90 19.72
C ASP A 443 -30.39 -4.60 18.96
N VAL A 444 -30.78 -4.49 17.68
CA VAL A 444 -30.44 -3.36 16.82
C VAL A 444 -31.37 -2.19 17.04
N VAL A 445 -30.81 -1.05 17.30
CA VAL A 445 -31.48 0.25 17.28
C VAL A 445 -30.88 1.08 16.16
N TYR A 446 -31.68 1.30 15.09
CA TYR A 446 -31.25 2.09 13.95
C TYR A 446 -31.86 3.49 14.01
N PHE A 447 -31.04 4.48 14.40
CA PHE A 447 -31.45 5.88 14.47
C PHE A 447 -31.22 6.57 13.14
N ASN A 448 -32.29 6.89 12.44
CA ASN A 448 -32.27 7.58 11.15
C ASN A 448 -33.18 8.81 11.15
N PRO A 449 -32.64 10.02 11.39
CA PRO A 449 -33.42 11.25 11.38
C PRO A 449 -34.13 11.56 10.07
N SER A 450 -33.71 10.95 8.95
CA SER A 450 -34.34 11.16 7.65
C SER A 450 -35.68 10.41 7.49
N ASP A 451 -36.00 9.48 8.38
CA ASP A 451 -37.29 8.78 8.38
C ASP A 451 -38.36 9.62 9.10
N ILE A 452 -39.00 10.48 8.35
CA ILE A 452 -40.07 11.38 8.85
C ILE A 452 -41.30 10.61 9.31
N ASN A 453 -41.56 9.44 8.75
CA ASN A 453 -42.74 8.66 9.05
C ASN A 453 -42.63 7.92 10.41
N HIS A 454 -41.42 7.62 10.85
CA HIS A 454 -41.17 6.90 12.10
C HIS A 454 -40.09 7.62 12.94
N PRO A 455 -40.34 8.86 13.40
CA PRO A 455 -39.35 9.64 14.13
C PRO A 455 -39.08 9.00 15.50
N ILE A 456 -37.84 8.63 15.76
CA ILE A 456 -37.40 8.15 17.06
C ILE A 456 -37.22 9.33 18.00
N GLY A 457 -38.00 9.41 19.10
CA GLY A 457 -37.93 10.50 20.07
C GLY A 457 -36.62 10.51 20.81
N PHE A 458 -35.99 11.70 20.85
CA PHE A 458 -34.78 11.96 21.60
C PHE A 458 -34.85 13.32 22.28
N ASN A 459 -35.26 13.32 23.56
CA ASN A 459 -35.32 14.52 24.39
C ASN A 459 -34.00 14.72 25.14
N ILE A 460 -33.20 15.68 24.71
CA ILE A 460 -31.93 15.97 25.37
C ILE A 460 -32.13 16.50 26.79
N LEU A 461 -33.26 17.15 27.09
CA LEU A 461 -33.56 17.70 28.41
C LEU A 461 -34.11 16.64 29.39
N GLU A 462 -34.48 15.45 28.91
CA GLU A 462 -34.94 14.38 29.76
C GLU A 462 -33.77 13.83 30.61
N TYR A 463 -33.97 13.69 31.91
CA TYR A 463 -32.98 13.12 32.83
C TYR A 463 -33.66 12.47 34.02
N ASP A 464 -32.90 11.65 34.76
CA ASP A 464 -33.37 11.03 36.00
C ASP A 464 -33.40 12.08 37.11
N LYS A 465 -34.61 12.52 37.48
CA LYS A 465 -34.84 13.52 38.53
C LYS A 465 -34.28 13.12 39.90
N THR A 466 -33.95 11.84 40.11
CA THR A 466 -33.25 11.37 41.31
C THR A 466 -31.74 11.71 41.31
N LYS A 467 -31.21 12.11 40.14
CA LYS A 467 -29.82 12.46 39.92
C LYS A 467 -29.69 13.92 39.43
N PRO A 468 -29.87 14.90 40.32
CA PRO A 468 -29.96 16.31 39.95
C PRO A 468 -28.66 16.87 39.29
N GLU A 469 -27.52 16.23 39.50
CA GLU A 469 -26.26 16.56 38.83
C GLU A 469 -26.34 16.42 37.30
N GLN A 470 -27.20 15.51 36.77
CA GLN A 470 -27.39 15.35 35.33
C GLN A 470 -27.96 16.62 34.69
N ALA A 471 -28.82 17.38 35.38
CA ALA A 471 -29.34 18.64 34.86
C ALA A 471 -28.21 19.65 34.60
N THR A 472 -27.23 19.74 35.51
CA THR A 472 -26.08 20.60 35.33
C THR A 472 -25.22 20.19 34.15
N LEU A 473 -24.98 18.89 33.99
CA LEU A 473 -24.23 18.34 32.85
C LEU A 473 -24.94 18.69 31.53
N ILE A 474 -26.25 18.44 31.42
CA ILE A 474 -27.05 18.77 30.23
C ILE A 474 -26.97 20.26 29.86
N VAL A 475 -27.10 21.13 30.84
CA VAL A 475 -27.03 22.58 30.63
C VAL A 475 -25.67 22.98 30.07
N ASN A 476 -24.59 22.47 30.66
CA ASN A 476 -23.23 22.76 30.20
C ASN A 476 -22.97 22.23 28.78
N GLU A 477 -23.41 20.99 28.49
CA GLU A 477 -23.28 20.42 27.18
C GLU A 477 -24.02 21.17 26.09
N LEU A 478 -25.28 21.58 26.36
CA LEU A 478 -26.04 22.39 25.41
C LEU A 478 -25.40 23.77 25.16
N LEU A 479 -24.87 24.42 26.18
CA LEU A 479 -24.12 25.67 26.03
C LEU A 479 -22.90 25.46 25.14
N GLU A 480 -22.17 24.38 25.34
CA GLU A 480 -20.99 24.07 24.55
C GLU A 480 -21.34 23.74 23.09
N ILE A 481 -22.37 22.93 22.86
CA ILE A 481 -22.84 22.59 21.51
C ILE A 481 -23.27 23.85 20.75
N ILE A 482 -24.11 24.69 21.35
CA ILE A 482 -24.54 25.96 20.76
C ILE A 482 -23.35 26.91 20.57
N GLY A 483 -22.43 26.93 21.55
CA GLY A 483 -21.18 27.70 21.49
C GLY A 483 -20.33 27.33 20.30
N LYS A 484 -20.20 26.03 20.03
CA LYS A 484 -19.41 25.51 18.90
C LYS A 484 -20.09 25.82 17.54
N ILE A 485 -21.39 25.57 17.44
CA ILE A 485 -22.13 25.79 16.19
C ILE A 485 -22.12 27.26 15.76
N TYR A 486 -22.25 28.18 16.73
CA TYR A 486 -22.40 29.61 16.44
C TYR A 486 -21.18 30.47 16.82
N ASN A 487 -20.07 29.82 17.22
CA ASN A 487 -18.87 30.56 17.70
C ASN A 487 -19.19 31.62 18.77
N LEU A 488 -19.94 31.21 19.81
CA LEU A 488 -20.44 32.14 20.82
C LEU A 488 -19.32 32.93 21.55
N ALA A 489 -18.10 32.43 21.54
CA ALA A 489 -16.95 33.18 22.11
C ALA A 489 -16.75 34.52 21.39
N GLU A 490 -17.09 34.64 20.12
CA GLU A 490 -16.98 35.87 19.34
C GLU A 490 -18.31 36.64 19.27
N VAL A 491 -19.46 35.92 19.24
CA VAL A 491 -20.77 36.53 18.91
C VAL A 491 -21.73 36.55 20.11
N GLY A 492 -21.55 35.68 21.11
CA GLY A 492 -22.52 35.46 22.21
C GLY A 492 -22.23 36.18 23.50
N GLY A 493 -21.04 36.04 23.99
CA GLY A 493 -20.63 36.64 25.29
C GLY A 493 -21.34 36.09 26.52
N PRO A 494 -20.95 36.57 27.72
CA PRO A 494 -21.45 36.08 29.03
C PRO A 494 -22.95 36.25 29.23
N VAL A 495 -23.54 37.24 28.58
CA VAL A 495 -24.99 37.57 28.73
C VAL A 495 -25.83 36.47 28.08
N PHE A 496 -25.45 36.00 26.88
CA PHE A 496 -26.14 34.88 26.23
C PHE A 496 -26.10 33.63 27.12
N GLU A 497 -24.92 33.31 27.64
CA GLU A 497 -24.74 32.12 28.49
C GLU A 497 -25.62 32.25 29.77
N GLN A 498 -25.63 33.40 30.41
CA GLN A 498 -26.41 33.62 31.62
C GLN A 498 -27.92 33.44 31.39
N TYR A 499 -28.48 34.07 30.36
CA TYR A 499 -29.91 33.95 30.04
C TYR A 499 -30.27 32.54 29.60
N PHE A 500 -29.49 31.93 28.72
CA PHE A 500 -29.74 30.59 28.22
C PHE A 500 -29.66 29.54 29.33
N LYS A 501 -28.66 29.64 30.19
CA LYS A 501 -28.46 28.77 31.35
C LYS A 501 -29.61 28.85 32.35
N ASN A 502 -30.05 30.09 32.68
CA ASN A 502 -31.18 30.26 33.61
C ASN A 502 -32.52 29.81 33.00
N ALA A 503 -32.71 29.90 31.68
CA ALA A 503 -33.89 29.36 31.01
C ALA A 503 -33.92 27.82 31.09
N LEU A 504 -32.78 27.18 30.82
CA LEU A 504 -32.66 25.71 30.93
C LEU A 504 -32.88 25.23 32.37
N PHE A 505 -32.26 25.86 33.36
CA PHE A 505 -32.49 25.49 34.77
C PHE A 505 -33.92 25.69 35.22
N LEU A 506 -34.59 26.76 34.77
CA LEU A 506 -35.99 27.00 35.07
C LEU A 506 -36.90 25.89 34.56
N LEU A 507 -36.58 25.37 33.33
CA LEU A 507 -37.30 24.25 32.73
C LEU A 507 -36.98 22.91 33.41
N LEU A 508 -35.70 22.59 33.55
CA LEU A 508 -35.24 21.29 34.07
C LEU A 508 -35.63 21.06 35.55
N LYS A 509 -35.60 22.10 36.34
CA LYS A 509 -35.93 22.03 37.81
C LYS A 509 -37.41 22.15 38.11
N ASP A 510 -38.29 22.36 37.09
CA ASP A 510 -39.71 22.32 37.32
C ASP A 510 -40.17 20.92 37.77
N PRO A 511 -40.91 20.81 38.87
CA PRO A 511 -41.29 19.50 39.43
C PRO A 511 -42.30 18.72 38.58
N ILE A 512 -43.09 19.44 37.75
CA ILE A 512 -44.24 18.87 37.02
C ILE A 512 -43.92 18.68 35.54
N LEU A 513 -43.25 19.67 34.94
CA LEU A 513 -42.98 19.69 33.49
C LEU A 513 -41.94 18.65 33.10
N THR A 514 -42.18 17.98 31.99
CA THR A 514 -41.16 17.25 31.22
C THR A 514 -40.78 18.10 30.02
N PRO A 515 -39.79 19.01 30.18
CA PRO A 515 -39.50 20.00 29.15
C PRO A 515 -38.80 19.38 27.95
N THR A 516 -39.02 20.00 26.79
CA THR A 516 -38.28 19.75 25.56
C THR A 516 -37.49 20.98 25.16
N ILE A 517 -36.56 20.83 24.19
CA ILE A 517 -35.83 21.98 23.64
C ILE A 517 -36.76 23.04 23.01
N LEU A 518 -38.00 22.63 22.61
CA LEU A 518 -39.02 23.54 22.07
C LEU A 518 -39.56 24.53 23.11
N ASP A 519 -39.44 24.22 24.40
CA ASP A 519 -39.92 25.07 25.48
C ASP A 519 -38.94 26.20 25.81
N VAL A 520 -37.68 26.09 25.37
CA VAL A 520 -36.66 27.13 25.67
C VAL A 520 -37.07 28.52 25.07
N PRO A 521 -37.46 28.65 23.80
CA PRO A 521 -37.97 29.92 23.28
C PRO A 521 -39.21 30.42 24.01
N ARG A 522 -40.09 29.54 24.49
CA ARG A 522 -41.31 29.91 25.23
C ARG A 522 -41.01 30.57 26.57
N VAL A 523 -39.92 30.17 27.26
CA VAL A 523 -39.48 30.85 28.50
C VAL A 523 -39.21 32.33 28.23
N PHE A 524 -38.68 32.68 27.08
CA PHE A 524 -38.39 34.08 26.73
C PHE A 524 -39.62 34.81 26.17
N ALA A 525 -40.41 34.18 25.29
CA ALA A 525 -41.48 34.84 24.56
C ALA A 525 -42.82 34.87 25.32
N ASP A 526 -43.15 33.87 26.14
CA ASP A 526 -44.40 33.71 26.84
C ASP A 526 -44.25 34.06 28.35
N SER A 527 -44.67 35.29 28.74
CA SER A 527 -44.60 35.71 30.12
C SER A 527 -45.48 34.90 31.09
N ASN A 528 -46.61 34.38 30.62
CA ASN A 528 -47.49 33.57 31.46
C ASN A 528 -46.91 32.19 31.71
N PHE A 529 -46.34 31.59 30.70
CA PHE A 529 -45.61 30.30 30.82
C PHE A 529 -44.44 30.49 31.81
N ARG A 530 -43.63 31.52 31.63
CA ARG A 530 -42.50 31.82 32.52
C ARG A 530 -42.95 32.03 33.96
N LYS A 531 -43.99 32.84 34.20
CA LYS A 531 -44.54 33.08 35.56
C LYS A 531 -45.00 31.79 36.22
N THR A 532 -45.66 30.93 35.46
CA THR A 532 -46.07 29.60 35.94
C THR A 532 -44.89 28.74 36.40
N LEU A 533 -43.81 28.71 35.61
CA LEU A 533 -42.59 27.98 36.01
C LEU A 533 -41.93 28.61 37.26
N LEU A 534 -41.83 29.95 37.30
CA LEU A 534 -41.23 30.66 38.45
C LEU A 534 -41.98 30.42 39.74
N SER A 535 -43.33 30.31 39.66
CA SER A 535 -44.14 30.04 40.88
C SER A 535 -43.92 28.64 41.45
N ARG A 536 -43.37 27.72 40.67
CA ARG A 536 -43.13 26.30 41.03
C ARG A 536 -41.66 25.97 41.23
N SER A 537 -40.76 26.87 40.79
CA SER A 537 -39.32 26.58 40.80
C SER A 537 -38.77 26.48 42.22
N PRO A 538 -38.06 25.40 42.57
CA PRO A 538 -37.42 25.23 43.88
C PRO A 538 -36.09 26.00 43.99
N ASP A 539 -35.59 26.56 42.87
CA ASP A 539 -34.29 27.21 42.82
C ASP A 539 -34.40 28.71 42.93
N SER A 540 -34.13 29.22 44.14
CA SER A 540 -34.20 30.66 44.44
C SER A 540 -33.25 31.53 43.62
N LEU A 541 -32.09 31.00 43.18
CA LEU A 541 -31.14 31.76 42.36
C LEU A 541 -31.71 31.97 40.95
N VAL A 542 -32.33 30.96 40.40
CA VAL A 542 -32.99 31.05 39.10
C VAL A 542 -34.19 31.99 39.16
N VAL A 543 -34.99 31.89 40.25
CA VAL A 543 -36.13 32.80 40.45
C VAL A 543 -35.67 34.27 40.58
N ASN A 544 -34.65 34.51 41.40
CA ASN A 544 -34.08 35.87 41.56
C ASN A 544 -33.54 36.43 40.23
N PHE A 545 -32.80 35.61 39.45
CA PHE A 545 -32.34 36.07 38.15
C PHE A 545 -33.49 36.56 37.27
N TRP A 546 -34.58 35.79 37.16
CA TRP A 546 -35.70 36.16 36.30
C TRP A 546 -36.47 37.37 36.83
N GLN A 547 -36.77 37.44 38.14
CA GLN A 547 -37.61 38.47 38.73
C GLN A 547 -36.85 39.79 39.00
N GLU A 548 -35.58 39.69 39.42
CA GLU A 548 -34.81 40.86 39.84
C GLU A 548 -33.85 41.40 38.78
N GLU A 549 -33.36 40.53 37.89
CA GLU A 549 -32.42 40.93 36.86
C GLU A 549 -33.10 40.97 35.48
N ALA A 550 -33.57 39.83 34.95
CA ALA A 550 -34.00 39.71 33.55
C ALA A 550 -35.28 40.51 33.23
N GLU A 551 -36.32 40.51 34.12
CA GLU A 551 -37.56 41.26 33.92
C GLU A 551 -37.38 42.77 34.16
N LYS A 552 -36.40 43.18 34.94
CA LYS A 552 -36.08 44.59 35.23
C LYS A 552 -35.00 45.17 34.32
N ALA A 553 -34.34 44.34 33.51
CA ALA A 553 -33.31 44.82 32.60
C ALA A 553 -33.89 45.73 31.54
N GLY A 554 -33.20 46.89 31.33
CA GLY A 554 -33.56 47.86 30.30
C GLY A 554 -32.51 47.94 29.19
N GLY A 555 -32.82 48.69 28.14
CA GLY A 555 -31.91 48.88 27.03
C GLY A 555 -31.62 47.58 26.26
N ASP A 556 -30.36 47.39 25.91
CA ASP A 556 -29.91 46.24 25.12
C ASP A 556 -30.11 44.88 25.80
N PHE A 557 -30.19 44.89 27.14
CA PHE A 557 -30.38 43.70 27.96
C PHE A 557 -31.83 43.41 28.27
N SER A 558 -32.77 44.19 27.73
CA SER A 558 -34.20 43.95 27.91
C SER A 558 -34.60 42.57 27.27
N LEU A 559 -35.57 41.90 27.86
CA LEU A 559 -36.08 40.64 27.34
C LEU A 559 -36.54 40.77 25.88
N SER A 560 -37.02 41.91 25.46
CA SER A 560 -37.42 42.15 24.06
C SER A 560 -36.25 42.05 23.07
N ASN A 561 -35.07 42.47 23.49
CA ASN A 561 -33.85 42.41 22.66
C ASN A 561 -33.11 41.07 22.79
N ILE A 562 -33.12 40.46 23.97
CA ILE A 562 -32.47 39.16 24.23
C ILE A 562 -33.25 38.02 23.60
N THR A 563 -34.59 38.05 23.59
CA THR A 563 -35.43 36.96 23.05
C THR A 563 -35.09 36.61 21.58
N PRO A 564 -35.08 37.57 20.60
CA PRO A 564 -34.70 37.23 19.23
C PRO A 564 -33.30 36.71 19.11
N TRP A 565 -32.38 37.19 19.92
CA TRP A 565 -30.98 36.76 19.88
C TRP A 565 -30.79 35.31 20.31
N ILE A 566 -31.48 34.87 21.38
CA ILE A 566 -31.45 33.48 21.83
C ILE A 566 -32.27 32.56 20.88
N THR A 567 -33.48 32.97 20.56
CA THR A 567 -34.39 32.14 19.76
C THR A 567 -33.85 31.91 18.34
N SER A 568 -33.15 32.88 17.75
CA SER A 568 -32.50 32.73 16.44
C SER A 568 -31.48 31.60 16.38
N LYS A 569 -30.86 31.22 17.49
CA LYS A 569 -29.89 30.11 17.56
C LYS A 569 -30.58 28.75 17.61
N LEU A 570 -31.80 28.68 18.13
CA LEU A 570 -32.57 27.43 18.24
C LEU A 570 -33.52 27.21 17.06
N ASN A 571 -34.03 28.27 16.44
CA ASN A 571 -35.00 28.20 15.37
C ASN A 571 -34.59 27.29 14.20
N PRO A 572 -33.32 27.27 13.73
CA PRO A 572 -32.92 26.36 12.67
C PRO A 572 -33.16 24.87 13.00
N PHE A 573 -33.11 24.50 14.25
CA PHE A 573 -33.34 23.12 14.71
C PHE A 573 -34.82 22.85 14.99
N ILE A 574 -35.48 23.72 15.73
CA ILE A 574 -36.87 23.52 16.19
C ILE A 574 -37.93 23.72 15.11
N SER A 575 -37.60 24.42 14.02
CA SER A 575 -38.48 24.60 12.86
C SER A 575 -38.18 23.62 11.71
N ASN A 576 -37.17 22.76 11.84
CA ASN A 576 -36.83 21.80 10.82
C ASN A 576 -37.74 20.57 10.90
N ASP A 577 -38.34 20.19 9.78
CA ASP A 577 -39.30 19.10 9.70
C ASP A 577 -38.74 17.72 10.06
N PHE A 578 -37.45 17.50 9.93
CA PHE A 578 -36.78 16.28 10.33
C PHE A 578 -36.42 16.26 11.83
N ILE A 579 -36.00 17.38 12.37
CA ILE A 579 -35.46 17.48 13.74
C ILE A 579 -36.58 17.66 14.77
N LYS A 580 -37.54 18.54 14.48
CA LYS A 580 -38.63 18.85 15.38
C LYS A 580 -39.39 17.64 15.92
N PRO A 581 -39.78 16.64 15.07
CA PRO A 581 -40.46 15.43 15.56
C PRO A 581 -39.57 14.56 16.50
N ILE A 582 -38.26 14.67 16.37
CA ILE A 582 -37.29 13.92 17.18
C ILE A 582 -37.13 14.58 18.57
N VAL A 583 -36.78 15.88 18.58
CA VAL A 583 -36.41 16.60 19.81
C VAL A 583 -37.61 17.20 20.57
N GLY A 584 -38.78 17.16 19.98
CA GLY A 584 -40.01 17.72 20.56
C GLY A 584 -40.85 16.71 21.31
N GLN A 585 -40.47 15.43 21.40
CA GLN A 585 -41.16 14.45 22.21
C GLN A 585 -40.75 14.59 23.67
N GLU A 586 -41.71 14.60 24.58
CA GLU A 586 -41.49 14.75 26.04
C GLU A 586 -40.65 13.59 26.60
N HIS A 587 -40.90 12.38 26.10
CA HIS A 587 -40.16 11.16 26.46
C HIS A 587 -39.38 10.60 25.29
N SER A 588 -38.13 10.25 25.57
CA SER A 588 -37.26 9.61 24.58
C SER A 588 -37.68 8.18 24.35
N SER A 589 -37.96 7.81 23.10
CA SER A 589 -38.06 6.39 22.73
C SER A 589 -36.65 5.78 22.54
N LEU A 590 -35.63 6.61 22.34
CA LEU A 590 -34.23 6.20 22.33
C LEU A 590 -33.68 6.17 23.78
N ASN A 591 -33.76 5.01 24.42
CA ASN A 591 -33.25 4.83 25.79
C ASN A 591 -31.79 4.41 25.81
N LEU A 592 -30.87 5.39 25.90
CA LEU A 592 -29.42 5.14 25.88
C LEU A 592 -28.93 4.38 27.12
N ASP A 593 -29.56 4.56 28.28
CA ASP A 593 -29.23 3.82 29.50
C ASP A 593 -29.47 2.31 29.32
N GLU A 594 -30.61 1.95 28.72
CA GLU A 594 -30.99 0.56 28.43
C GLU A 594 -30.06 -0.03 27.35
N ILE A 595 -29.79 0.72 26.26
CA ILE A 595 -28.89 0.29 25.19
C ILE A 595 -27.52 -0.10 25.74
N ILE A 596 -26.94 0.75 26.60
CA ILE A 596 -25.61 0.47 27.17
C ILE A 596 -25.70 -0.69 28.20
N LYS A 597 -26.75 -0.71 29.03
CA LYS A 597 -26.91 -1.73 30.07
C LYS A 597 -27.11 -3.11 29.49
N GLU A 598 -27.93 -3.25 28.47
CA GLU A 598 -28.20 -4.52 27.79
C GLU A 598 -27.09 -4.94 26.83
N GLY A 599 -26.30 -4.01 26.35
CA GLY A 599 -25.24 -4.25 25.34
C GLY A 599 -25.81 -4.36 23.94
N ARG A 600 -26.79 -3.51 23.62
CA ARG A 600 -27.41 -3.43 22.29
C ARG A 600 -26.48 -2.81 21.24
N ILE A 601 -26.91 -2.87 19.99
CA ILE A 601 -26.22 -2.33 18.81
C ILE A 601 -26.96 -1.07 18.39
N LEU A 602 -26.36 0.10 18.62
CA LEU A 602 -26.91 1.39 18.22
C LEU A 602 -26.20 1.89 16.95
N ILE A 603 -26.93 2.01 15.86
CA ILE A 603 -26.41 2.53 14.59
C ILE A 603 -27.07 3.87 14.32
N ILE A 604 -26.26 4.92 14.23
CA ILE A 604 -26.68 6.31 14.09
C ILE A 604 -26.29 6.82 12.70
N ASN A 605 -27.30 7.00 11.87
CA ASN A 605 -27.16 7.56 10.51
C ASN A 605 -27.40 9.08 10.55
N LEU A 606 -26.31 9.86 10.53
CA LEU A 606 -26.39 11.33 10.49
C LEU A 606 -26.25 11.88 9.05
N SER A 607 -26.87 11.21 8.10
CA SER A 607 -26.85 11.64 6.69
C SER A 607 -27.14 13.15 6.55
N LYS A 608 -26.33 13.81 5.73
CA LYS A 608 -26.46 15.25 5.43
C LYS A 608 -27.78 15.66 4.77
N SER A 609 -28.63 14.71 4.45
CA SER A 609 -30.01 14.96 3.92
C SER A 609 -30.87 15.82 4.85
N ILE A 610 -30.63 15.76 6.18
CA ILE A 610 -31.31 16.58 7.19
C ILE A 610 -30.68 17.98 7.37
N GLY A 611 -29.64 18.29 6.60
CA GLY A 611 -28.82 19.51 6.75
C GLY A 611 -27.61 19.28 7.67
N GLU A 612 -26.45 19.74 7.23
CA GLU A 612 -25.16 19.47 7.88
C GLU A 612 -25.13 19.95 9.36
N THR A 613 -25.60 21.18 9.60
CA THR A 613 -25.66 21.75 10.97
C THR A 613 -26.57 20.94 11.88
N ASN A 614 -27.70 20.45 11.37
CA ASN A 614 -28.64 19.62 12.11
C ASN A 614 -28.04 18.23 12.44
N ALA A 615 -27.36 17.63 11.48
CA ALA A 615 -26.65 16.36 11.69
C ALA A 615 -25.59 16.47 12.79
N TYR A 616 -24.80 17.55 12.77
CA TYR A 616 -23.78 17.81 13.80
C TYR A 616 -24.40 18.10 15.17
N PHE A 617 -25.48 18.88 15.21
CA PHE A 617 -26.22 19.15 16.45
C PHE A 617 -26.71 17.87 17.10
N LEU A 618 -27.44 17.02 16.35
CA LEU A 618 -27.91 15.72 16.86
C LEU A 618 -26.74 14.80 17.25
N GLY A 619 -25.69 14.76 16.45
CA GLY A 619 -24.51 13.93 16.72
C GLY A 619 -23.84 14.33 18.04
N MET A 620 -23.59 15.61 18.27
CA MET A 620 -23.01 16.10 19.51
C MET A 620 -23.91 15.82 20.70
N MET A 621 -25.23 16.04 20.59
CA MET A 621 -26.19 15.73 21.62
C MET A 621 -26.21 14.24 22.00
N LEU A 622 -26.22 13.36 20.99
CA LEU A 622 -26.23 11.92 21.20
C LEU A 622 -24.94 11.42 21.86
N VAL A 623 -23.77 11.91 21.42
CA VAL A 623 -22.47 11.56 22.03
C VAL A 623 -22.44 12.00 23.49
N SER A 624 -22.86 13.23 23.79
CA SER A 624 -22.89 13.78 25.16
C SER A 624 -23.84 12.97 26.06
N LYS A 625 -25.04 12.67 25.58
CA LYS A 625 -26.02 11.86 26.36
C LYS A 625 -25.53 10.42 26.58
N LEU A 626 -24.92 9.81 25.56
CA LEU A 626 -24.34 8.47 25.67
C LEU A 626 -23.22 8.46 26.74
N PHE A 627 -22.39 9.50 26.79
CA PHE A 627 -21.36 9.61 27.80
C PHE A 627 -21.97 9.81 29.21
N ILE A 628 -22.97 10.70 29.35
CA ILE A 628 -23.69 10.89 30.64
C ILE A 628 -24.30 9.56 31.09
N SER A 629 -24.95 8.81 30.21
CA SER A 629 -25.49 7.48 30.51
C SER A 629 -24.38 6.52 30.96
N ALA A 630 -23.23 6.52 30.28
CA ALA A 630 -22.11 5.65 30.63
C ALA A 630 -21.53 5.92 32.01
N ILE A 631 -21.32 7.21 32.38
CA ILE A 631 -20.75 7.60 33.68
C ILE A 631 -21.74 7.39 34.84
N SER A 632 -23.03 7.44 34.57
CA SER A 632 -24.11 7.28 35.55
C SER A 632 -24.31 5.83 35.98
N ARG A 633 -23.67 4.84 35.36
CA ARG A 633 -23.80 3.40 35.69
C ARG A 633 -23.09 3.07 36.98
N GLU A 634 -23.75 2.25 37.81
CA GLU A 634 -23.16 1.65 39.01
C GLU A 634 -21.96 0.75 38.64
N ALA A 635 -20.89 0.81 39.44
CA ALA A 635 -19.66 0.09 39.17
C ALA A 635 -19.83 -1.41 38.97
N ALA A 636 -20.75 -2.06 39.73
CA ALA A 636 -21.03 -3.47 39.66
C ALA A 636 -21.71 -3.92 38.35
N ASN A 637 -22.36 -2.99 37.64
CA ASN A 637 -23.21 -3.29 36.47
C ASN A 637 -22.60 -2.79 35.16
N ARG A 638 -21.33 -2.41 35.14
CA ARG A 638 -20.67 -1.87 33.95
C ARG A 638 -20.26 -2.98 33.00
N LYS A 639 -21.06 -3.19 31.95
CA LYS A 639 -20.64 -3.98 30.77
C LYS A 639 -19.74 -3.16 29.86
N ASP A 640 -18.91 -3.85 29.07
CA ASP A 640 -18.10 -3.25 28.02
C ASP A 640 -19.00 -2.66 26.94
N PHE A 641 -18.71 -1.44 26.54
CA PHE A 641 -19.43 -0.77 25.45
C PHE A 641 -18.46 -0.03 24.55
N TYR A 642 -18.65 -0.14 23.23
CA TYR A 642 -17.72 0.35 22.23
C TYR A 642 -18.36 1.46 21.40
N LEU A 643 -17.80 2.67 21.50
CA LEU A 643 -18.26 3.84 20.77
C LEU A 643 -17.35 4.09 19.57
N TYR A 644 -17.92 4.04 18.38
CA TYR A 644 -17.25 4.30 17.11
C TYR A 644 -17.78 5.57 16.49
N ILE A 645 -16.87 6.49 16.13
CA ILE A 645 -17.22 7.77 15.51
C ILE A 645 -16.35 7.97 14.27
N ASP A 646 -16.95 7.92 13.10
CA ASP A 646 -16.29 8.31 11.85
C ASP A 646 -16.40 9.83 11.63
N GLU A 647 -15.42 10.43 10.97
CA GLU A 647 -15.30 11.89 10.75
C GLU A 647 -15.62 12.71 12.04
N PHE A 648 -15.00 12.28 13.15
CA PHE A 648 -15.37 12.72 14.49
C PHE A 648 -15.21 14.24 14.73
N GLN A 649 -14.39 14.96 13.93
CA GLN A 649 -14.23 16.41 14.01
C GLN A 649 -15.55 17.16 13.85
N ASN A 650 -16.54 16.54 13.22
CA ASN A 650 -17.84 17.17 12.95
C ASN A 650 -18.79 17.15 14.15
N ILE A 651 -18.59 16.21 15.08
CA ILE A 651 -19.46 15.98 16.25
C ILE A 651 -18.70 16.02 17.57
N THR A 652 -17.54 16.68 17.60
CA THR A 652 -16.72 16.82 18.82
C THR A 652 -17.18 17.97 19.68
N THR A 653 -17.22 17.75 20.99
CA THR A 653 -17.31 18.75 22.05
C THR A 653 -16.20 18.48 23.06
N LYS A 654 -16.06 19.31 24.11
CA LYS A 654 -15.15 19.00 25.22
C LYS A 654 -15.48 17.67 25.94
N THR A 655 -16.70 17.18 25.76
CA THR A 655 -17.08 15.83 26.21
C THR A 655 -16.16 14.75 25.66
N ILE A 656 -15.68 14.87 24.41
CA ILE A 656 -14.70 13.93 23.84
C ILE A 656 -13.40 13.93 24.67
N VAL A 657 -12.92 15.10 25.13
CA VAL A 657 -11.74 15.20 26.01
C VAL A 657 -11.98 14.44 27.33
N SER A 658 -13.18 14.62 27.91
CA SER A 658 -13.58 13.89 29.11
C SER A 658 -13.68 12.38 28.87
N ILE A 659 -14.20 11.95 27.71
CA ILE A 659 -14.23 10.54 27.32
C ILE A 659 -12.80 9.98 27.24
N LEU A 660 -11.91 10.65 26.52
CA LEU A 660 -10.53 10.21 26.36
C LEU A 660 -9.79 10.06 27.70
N SER A 661 -10.04 10.95 28.66
CA SER A 661 -9.35 10.95 29.95
C SER A 661 -9.98 10.02 30.99
N GLU A 662 -11.30 9.79 30.97
CA GLU A 662 -12.00 9.18 32.08
C GLU A 662 -12.82 7.93 31.74
N ALA A 663 -13.19 7.70 30.48
CA ALA A 663 -14.17 6.69 30.10
C ALA A 663 -13.73 5.24 30.37
N ARG A 664 -12.42 5.00 30.48
CA ARG A 664 -11.87 3.68 30.84
C ARG A 664 -12.48 3.13 32.13
N LYS A 665 -12.57 3.93 33.18
CA LYS A 665 -13.15 3.51 34.47
C LYS A 665 -14.63 3.18 34.39
N PHE A 666 -15.31 3.67 33.35
CA PHE A 666 -16.71 3.41 33.08
C PHE A 666 -16.93 2.29 32.04
N ARG A 667 -15.90 1.56 31.63
CA ARG A 667 -15.97 0.49 30.64
C ARG A 667 -16.59 0.97 29.31
N LEU A 668 -16.22 2.19 28.87
CA LEU A 668 -16.55 2.76 27.59
C LEU A 668 -15.27 2.91 26.77
N SER A 669 -15.19 2.22 25.63
CA SER A 669 -14.09 2.31 24.68
C SER A 669 -14.47 3.29 23.56
N LEU A 670 -13.58 4.18 23.19
CA LEU A 670 -13.78 5.14 22.09
C LEU A 670 -12.84 4.81 20.93
N THR A 671 -13.40 4.66 19.73
CA THR A 671 -12.68 4.55 18.47
C THR A 671 -13.08 5.70 17.58
N ILE A 672 -12.15 6.59 17.25
CA ILE A 672 -12.40 7.80 16.46
C ILE A 672 -11.56 7.79 15.18
N ALA A 673 -12.14 8.27 14.08
CA ALA A 673 -11.46 8.38 12.81
C ALA A 673 -11.66 9.74 12.14
N HIS A 674 -10.62 10.24 11.48
CA HIS A 674 -10.66 11.44 10.62
C HIS A 674 -9.52 11.49 9.60
N GLN A 675 -9.47 12.56 8.79
CA GLN A 675 -8.58 12.60 7.62
C GLN A 675 -7.21 13.22 7.89
N TYR A 676 -7.13 14.34 8.62
CA TYR A 676 -5.87 15.04 8.92
C TYR A 676 -5.94 15.87 10.20
N ILE A 677 -4.84 15.97 10.91
CA ILE A 677 -4.75 16.55 12.29
C ILE A 677 -5.29 17.98 12.40
N LYS A 678 -5.12 18.83 11.39
CA LYS A 678 -5.57 20.23 11.42
C LYS A 678 -7.10 20.40 11.40
N GLN A 679 -7.88 19.33 11.22
CA GLN A 679 -9.35 19.38 11.33
C GLN A 679 -9.83 19.48 12.78
N ILE A 680 -8.97 19.20 13.74
CA ILE A 680 -9.31 19.07 15.15
C ILE A 680 -8.92 20.32 15.90
N ASP A 681 -9.81 20.80 16.78
CA ASP A 681 -9.54 21.90 17.71
C ASP A 681 -8.31 21.57 18.59
N GLU A 682 -7.55 22.59 18.96
CA GLU A 682 -6.28 22.43 19.69
C GLU A 682 -6.46 21.68 21.01
N SER A 683 -7.49 22.01 21.78
CA SER A 683 -7.79 21.35 23.06
C SER A 683 -8.09 19.86 22.94
N ILE A 684 -8.70 19.45 21.84
CA ILE A 684 -9.02 18.04 21.55
C ILE A 684 -7.78 17.32 21.03
N ARG A 685 -7.01 17.99 20.17
CA ARG A 685 -5.75 17.47 19.66
C ARG A 685 -4.74 17.17 20.78
N ASP A 686 -4.66 18.06 21.78
CA ASP A 686 -3.76 17.88 22.92
C ASP A 686 -4.21 16.76 23.87
N ALA A 687 -5.49 16.36 23.81
CA ALA A 687 -6.04 15.25 24.59
C ALA A 687 -5.86 13.87 23.91
N ILE A 688 -5.74 13.84 22.59
CA ILE A 688 -5.46 12.65 21.80
C ILE A 688 -3.98 12.30 21.85
#